data_4dd9fb08acc11bee1a2f5409c846c409
#
_entry.id   4dd9fb08acc11bee1a2f5409c846c409
#
_cell.length_a   1.000
_cell.length_b   1.000
_cell.length_c   1.000
_cell.angle_alpha   90.00
_cell.angle_beta   90.00
_cell.angle_gamma   90.00
#
_symmetry.space_group_name_H-M   'P 1'
#
loop_
_entity.id
_entity.type
_entity.pdbx_description
1 polymer ?
#
loop_
_entity_poly.entity_id
_entity_poly.type
_entity_poly.pdbx_seq_one_letter_code
_entity_poly.pdbx_strand_id
1 'polypeptide(L)'
;MRSKNETDPARVGFLLVAEGNYSQEGAPARGGLWVANDDLIESLTKNPLRYDQLQLGATYNNAEYLTNDGTNFYRKRVRENVASWGYVVQGKLDFLAGGKDANGKPKNNMKISIGASYQYDKGHSSGGQASALFNSANHPISTASTLRLNARINHRVKTATAGDTSLLKNLMYDININYTLNKGVSEDERHKDNFFNYGHIGKYTTKKAKMYLPVESLTDPDGIVIYDVNVLSSVYDSIITFDPSTSSNPDLAWYTQNFVDNYTPEFFYDLYGSNIPYNYELYQQFGSLLNGSSPSTVYGMFYMPGTVMSGYSKSSTQSIGAKASLSMSLGNHELKLGFEFEKLTYRAWGISPYSLWTLMRAKQNSHMLQLDVNNPIYLSEDTITYNQLVDLNSQTNFDRNLRIALGLDPNGSDWLDIDSYDPSTFDLNMFSADELLVGISGPLVSYYGYDYTGSSINRNKTNISDFFDGVARTDNNGNIIYDDEGNQIVDRRYEIGAYEPVYLAMYIQDKFSIKSMLFNVGLRVDRFDANQQVLSDPFLFREAHTVSSLNGAFGDKIVPNAEGDWVVYVDQKGSTLDPSTQNIIGYRSGTTWYNALGQEVTDPTTMLGANGGPILKEAFDPSNISKVSGKAFEDYKPQWSVMPRISFSFPVSDNSLFYAHYNIITYRPSNLQLDPISYLFIEKFGSSAGNQVSNPNLKPQRSIDYELGFRQKVGNNAAIRIAAYYSEKRDQIQSYRYTGAYPSTYYSYDNIDFGTVQGFTLGFNLRAKKFVNLRASYTIQFAKGTGSSAGSNLAIIASGQPNLRTLTNLEFDQRHRITADLSFDFEDDSKVISEWVSKKTGKKKSINWFQNAGASIRFSAASGMPYSRSSVPFSTIAGVGKSQLSGSINGSNKPWIFQCDLRIYKSWILNLAAKPKTEGEKRKMKPGSIMVYLDVMNLFNFKNVLSVYTYTGNPEDDGYLSAAQYQQNINQQVYVPGYIDYYKMVMQSPYNYSLPTRVSLGVQFGF
;
A
#
# COMPACT_ATOMS: atom_id res chain seq x y z
N MET A 1 8.94 11.24 44.17
CA MET A 1 8.98 11.63 45.58
C MET A 1 9.68 10.53 46.37
N ARG A 2 10.82 10.84 46.98
CA ARG A 2 11.49 9.85 47.84
C ARG A 2 10.70 9.67 49.13
N SER A 3 10.66 8.45 49.66
CA SER A 3 10.18 8.17 51.00
C SER A 3 11.04 8.94 52.03
N LYS A 4 10.46 9.28 53.20
CA LYS A 4 11.20 9.93 54.28
C LYS A 4 12.32 9.04 54.83
N ASN A 5 12.29 7.73 54.58
CA ASN A 5 13.34 6.77 55.00
C ASN A 5 14.14 6.34 53.77
N GLU A 6 15.47 6.38 53.81
CA GLU A 6 16.39 6.00 52.72
C GLU A 6 16.28 4.53 52.26
N THR A 7 15.67 3.70 53.06
CA THR A 7 15.46 2.26 52.80
C THR A 7 14.18 1.92 52.04
N ASP A 8 13.22 2.87 51.93
CA ASP A 8 11.95 2.60 51.24
C ASP A 8 12.06 2.94 49.77
N PRO A 9 11.60 2.05 48.85
CA PRO A 9 11.59 2.34 47.45
C PRO A 9 10.68 3.53 47.11
N ALA A 10 11.05 4.30 46.11
CA ALA A 10 10.26 5.43 45.66
C ALA A 10 8.85 4.94 45.23
N ARG A 11 7.78 5.54 45.78
CA ARG A 11 6.40 5.14 45.47
C ARG A 11 5.89 5.69 44.12
N VAL A 12 6.50 6.75 43.64
CA VAL A 12 6.17 7.37 42.38
C VAL A 12 7.45 7.55 41.58
N GLY A 13 7.47 7.00 40.38
CA GLY A 13 8.51 7.20 39.39
C GLY A 13 7.93 7.93 38.15
N PHE A 14 8.72 8.75 37.54
CA PHE A 14 8.37 9.34 36.22
C PHE A 14 9.55 9.20 35.26
N LEU A 15 9.22 9.09 34.02
CA LEU A 15 10.15 9.14 32.90
C LEU A 15 9.61 10.17 31.89
N LEU A 16 10.46 11.04 31.43
CA LEU A 16 10.18 11.90 30.27
C LEU A 16 11.33 11.75 29.29
N VAL A 17 10.99 11.45 28.05
CA VAL A 17 11.95 11.34 26.94
C VAL A 17 11.47 12.25 25.83
N ALA A 18 12.38 13.03 25.28
CA ALA A 18 12.16 13.77 24.05
C ALA A 18 13.33 13.48 23.10
N GLU A 19 13.00 13.15 21.88
CA GLU A 19 13.95 12.84 20.82
C GLU A 19 13.55 13.61 19.57
N GLY A 20 14.53 14.25 18.91
CA GLY A 20 14.39 14.85 17.60
C GLY A 20 15.33 14.17 16.62
N ASN A 21 14.91 13.94 15.41
CA ASN A 21 15.73 13.41 14.34
C ASN A 21 15.65 14.29 13.10
N TYR A 22 16.76 14.36 12.38
CA TYR A 22 16.84 14.94 11.06
C TYR A 22 17.72 14.04 10.19
N SER A 23 17.27 13.75 8.99
CA SER A 23 18.04 13.00 8.01
C SER A 23 17.99 13.72 6.67
N GLN A 24 19.13 14.12 6.16
CA GLN A 24 19.23 14.67 4.81
C GLN A 24 19.01 13.58 3.75
N GLU A 25 19.51 12.37 4.01
CA GLU A 25 19.40 11.23 3.14
C GLU A 25 19.39 9.93 3.97
N GLY A 26 18.23 9.30 4.09
CA GLY A 26 18.07 8.10 4.91
C GLY A 26 18.63 6.83 4.26
N ALA A 27 18.72 6.78 2.93
CA ALA A 27 19.13 5.61 2.17
C ALA A 27 19.99 5.99 0.97
N PRO A 28 21.27 6.39 1.18
CA PRO A 28 22.14 6.85 0.11
C PRO A 28 22.33 5.75 -0.95
N ALA A 29 22.15 6.15 -2.21
CA ALA A 29 22.22 5.25 -3.34
C ALA A 29 23.69 4.85 -3.62
N ARG A 30 23.95 3.53 -3.73
CA ARG A 30 25.29 3.02 -4.09
C ARG A 30 25.67 3.47 -5.50
N GLY A 31 26.78 4.17 -5.63
CA GLY A 31 27.22 4.75 -6.91
C GLY A 31 26.50 6.05 -7.30
N GLY A 32 25.47 6.43 -6.55
CA GLY A 32 24.66 7.62 -6.81
C GLY A 32 23.55 7.42 -7.85
N LEU A 33 22.58 8.32 -7.83
CA LEU A 33 21.57 8.47 -8.88
C LEU A 33 22.07 9.42 -9.95
N TRP A 34 21.63 9.25 -11.19
CA TRP A 34 21.84 10.21 -12.24
C TRP A 34 20.98 11.46 -11.99
N VAL A 35 21.57 12.63 -12.10
CA VAL A 35 20.92 13.93 -12.00
C VAL A 35 21.43 14.82 -13.13
N ALA A 36 20.58 15.72 -13.62
CA ALA A 36 20.97 16.76 -14.55
C ALA A 36 21.57 17.96 -13.80
N ASN A 37 22.38 18.75 -14.46
CA ASN A 37 22.82 20.02 -13.89
C ASN A 37 21.69 21.05 -13.88
N ASP A 38 21.79 22.06 -12.99
CA ASP A 38 20.74 23.04 -12.78
C ASP A 38 20.49 23.89 -14.05
N ASP A 39 21.55 24.26 -14.79
CA ASP A 39 21.42 25.04 -16.05
C ASP A 39 20.64 24.27 -17.10
N LEU A 40 20.86 22.97 -17.20
CA LEU A 40 20.09 22.11 -18.10
C LEU A 40 18.62 21.99 -17.67
N ILE A 41 18.37 21.83 -16.36
CA ILE A 41 16.99 21.78 -15.83
C ILE A 41 16.26 23.10 -16.16
N GLU A 42 16.90 24.24 -15.92
CA GLU A 42 16.33 25.55 -16.25
C GLU A 42 16.06 25.69 -17.76
N SER A 43 17.00 25.27 -18.59
CA SER A 43 16.85 25.27 -20.05
C SER A 43 15.69 24.40 -20.52
N LEU A 44 15.57 23.18 -20.00
CA LEU A 44 14.47 22.24 -20.33
C LEU A 44 13.12 22.72 -19.79
N THR A 45 13.11 23.46 -18.66
CA THR A 45 11.89 24.06 -18.13
C THR A 45 11.35 25.15 -19.06
N LYS A 46 12.22 26.06 -19.51
CA LYS A 46 11.83 27.16 -20.39
C LYS A 46 11.56 26.72 -21.84
N ASN A 47 12.29 25.71 -22.31
CA ASN A 47 12.19 25.18 -23.66
C ASN A 47 11.95 23.67 -23.60
N PRO A 48 10.76 23.22 -23.18
CA PRO A 48 10.50 21.79 -23.00
C PRO A 48 10.34 21.04 -24.31
N LEU A 49 9.88 21.73 -25.36
CA LEU A 49 9.51 21.14 -26.66
C LEU A 49 10.51 21.49 -27.76
N ARG A 50 10.73 20.56 -28.65
CA ARG A 50 11.47 20.71 -29.92
C ARG A 50 10.56 20.38 -31.07
N TYR A 51 10.54 21.30 -32.05
CA TYR A 51 9.76 21.19 -33.25
C TYR A 51 10.64 20.65 -34.38
N ASP A 52 10.21 19.60 -35.06
CA ASP A 52 10.92 19.06 -36.21
C ASP A 52 10.41 19.76 -37.46
N GLN A 53 11.25 20.62 -38.03
CA GLN A 53 10.95 21.34 -39.28
C GLN A 53 10.92 20.43 -40.51
N LEU A 54 11.50 19.22 -40.43
CA LEU A 54 11.57 18.26 -41.53
C LEU A 54 10.39 17.29 -41.55
N GLN A 55 9.78 17.03 -40.39
CA GLN A 55 8.55 16.24 -40.26
C GLN A 55 7.42 17.19 -39.87
N LEU A 56 6.70 17.67 -40.88
CA LEU A 56 5.62 18.62 -40.77
C LEU A 56 4.76 18.41 -39.53
N GLY A 57 4.97 19.23 -38.48
CA GLY A 57 4.17 19.27 -37.27
C GLY A 57 4.52 18.25 -36.17
N ALA A 58 5.60 17.49 -36.28
CA ALA A 58 6.03 16.63 -35.19
C ALA A 58 6.70 17.44 -34.07
N THR A 59 6.23 17.24 -32.83
CA THR A 59 6.78 17.88 -31.64
C THR A 59 7.29 16.82 -30.66
N TYR A 60 8.49 17.02 -30.14
CA TYR A 60 9.17 16.07 -29.25
C TYR A 60 9.65 16.79 -27.98
N ASN A 61 9.87 16.04 -26.92
CA ASN A 61 10.56 16.60 -25.75
C ASN A 61 12.01 16.97 -26.10
N ASN A 62 12.41 18.17 -25.79
CA ASN A 62 13.80 18.62 -26.06
C ASN A 62 14.82 17.75 -25.31
N ALA A 63 14.45 17.20 -24.13
CA ALA A 63 15.28 16.26 -23.37
C ALA A 63 15.62 14.97 -24.15
N GLU A 64 14.80 14.54 -25.13
CA GLU A 64 15.05 13.31 -25.88
C GLU A 64 16.29 13.39 -26.79
N TYR A 65 16.73 14.59 -27.12
CA TYR A 65 17.91 14.82 -27.98
C TYR A 65 19.23 14.95 -27.23
N LEU A 66 19.22 14.70 -25.89
CA LEU A 66 20.42 14.78 -25.07
C LEU A 66 21.14 13.44 -25.01
N THR A 67 22.46 13.50 -24.91
CA THR A 67 23.35 12.35 -24.67
C THR A 67 24.12 12.53 -23.36
N ASN A 68 24.59 11.43 -22.83
CA ASN A 68 25.48 11.45 -21.66
C ASN A 68 26.94 11.68 -22.09
N ASP A 69 27.27 12.89 -22.42
CA ASP A 69 28.60 13.34 -22.79
C ASP A 69 29.51 13.68 -21.58
N GLY A 70 28.97 13.52 -20.34
CA GLY A 70 29.65 13.85 -19.11
C GLY A 70 29.54 15.30 -18.66
N THR A 71 28.86 16.17 -19.42
CA THR A 71 28.66 17.59 -19.11
C THR A 71 27.29 17.84 -18.54
N ASN A 72 26.25 17.20 -19.06
CA ASN A 72 24.85 17.42 -18.75
C ASN A 72 24.38 16.59 -17.55
N PHE A 73 24.94 15.40 -17.37
CA PHE A 73 24.52 14.44 -16.38
C PHE A 73 25.69 13.99 -15.50
N TYR A 74 25.42 13.84 -14.20
CA TYR A 74 26.39 13.33 -13.25
C TYR A 74 25.74 12.45 -12.19
N ARG A 75 26.55 11.70 -11.43
CA ARG A 75 26.02 10.85 -10.36
C ARG A 75 26.13 11.55 -9.02
N LYS A 76 24.99 11.67 -8.31
CA LYS A 76 24.89 12.25 -6.97
C LYS A 76 24.54 11.20 -5.93
N ARG A 77 25.35 11.04 -4.90
CA ARG A 77 25.13 10.04 -3.84
C ARG A 77 24.05 10.46 -2.85
N VAL A 78 24.03 11.73 -2.50
CA VAL A 78 22.97 12.35 -1.65
C VAL A 78 21.90 12.86 -2.59
N ARG A 79 20.71 12.31 -2.50
CA ARG A 79 19.58 12.73 -3.33
C ARG A 79 19.10 14.11 -2.92
N GLU A 80 18.52 14.81 -3.86
CA GLU A 80 17.92 16.11 -3.64
C GLU A 80 16.49 15.94 -3.14
N ASN A 81 16.04 16.91 -2.32
CA ASN A 81 14.68 17.01 -1.83
C ASN A 81 14.10 15.66 -1.28
N VAL A 82 14.90 14.98 -0.42
CA VAL A 82 14.49 13.75 0.28
C VAL A 82 14.68 13.85 1.79
N ALA A 83 14.96 15.05 2.28
CA ALA A 83 15.17 15.27 3.70
C ALA A 83 13.92 14.94 4.51
N SER A 84 14.14 14.41 5.70
CA SER A 84 13.08 14.09 6.65
C SER A 84 13.47 14.54 8.05
N TRP A 85 12.49 14.92 8.83
CA TRP A 85 12.67 15.26 10.23
C TRP A 85 11.47 14.77 11.05
N GLY A 86 11.71 14.56 12.33
CA GLY A 86 10.66 14.12 13.22
C GLY A 86 11.04 14.32 14.68
N TYR A 87 10.06 14.14 15.53
CA TYR A 87 10.27 14.13 16.97
C TYR A 87 9.35 13.14 17.68
N VAL A 88 9.84 12.66 18.82
CA VAL A 88 9.07 11.80 19.73
C VAL A 88 9.14 12.41 21.13
N VAL A 89 7.98 12.56 21.75
CA VAL A 89 7.89 12.93 23.17
C VAL A 89 7.16 11.79 23.87
N GLN A 90 7.78 11.25 24.91
CA GLN A 90 7.23 10.14 25.69
C GLN A 90 7.25 10.46 27.16
N GLY A 91 6.11 10.32 27.83
CA GLY A 91 5.96 10.44 29.27
C GLY A 91 5.47 9.11 29.87
N LYS A 92 5.99 8.79 31.04
CA LYS A 92 5.53 7.62 31.82
C LYS A 92 5.51 7.94 33.31
N LEU A 93 4.43 7.58 33.96
CA LEU A 93 4.25 7.63 35.41
C LEU A 93 4.08 6.21 35.96
N ASP A 94 4.88 5.87 36.93
CA ASP A 94 4.81 4.60 37.64
C ASP A 94 4.44 4.85 39.10
N PHE A 95 3.39 4.20 39.59
CA PHE A 95 2.92 4.25 40.95
C PHE A 95 3.12 2.87 41.59
N LEU A 96 3.84 2.80 42.70
CA LEU A 96 3.95 1.61 43.50
C LEU A 96 2.96 1.69 44.68
N ALA A 97 2.00 0.77 44.69
CA ALA A 97 0.99 0.62 45.74
C ALA A 97 1.08 -0.77 46.34
N GLY A 98 0.50 -0.94 47.52
CA GLY A 98 0.42 -2.21 48.20
C GLY A 98 0.14 -2.00 49.71
N GLY A 99 -0.39 -3.04 50.35
CA GLY A 99 -0.59 -3.06 51.79
C GLY A 99 0.74 -3.07 52.56
N LYS A 100 0.66 -3.11 53.89
CA LYS A 100 1.82 -3.31 54.76
C LYS A 100 1.99 -4.81 55.07
N ASP A 101 3.22 -5.26 55.26
CA ASP A 101 3.52 -6.59 55.75
C ASP A 101 3.23 -6.69 57.30
N ALA A 102 3.43 -7.87 57.89
CA ALA A 102 3.24 -8.08 59.31
C ALA A 102 4.12 -7.19 60.21
N ASN A 103 5.21 -6.64 59.62
CA ASN A 103 6.16 -5.76 60.32
C ASN A 103 5.88 -4.26 60.01
N GLY A 104 4.74 -3.94 59.38
CA GLY A 104 4.35 -2.58 59.04
C GLY A 104 5.08 -1.97 57.81
N LYS A 105 5.95 -2.73 57.10
CA LYS A 105 6.64 -2.24 55.90
C LYS A 105 5.72 -2.30 54.66
N PRO A 106 5.78 -1.29 53.78
CA PRO A 106 5.01 -1.31 52.54
C PRO A 106 5.41 -2.51 51.65
N LYS A 107 4.45 -3.32 51.21
CA LYS A 107 4.69 -4.49 50.34
C LYS A 107 5.08 -4.11 48.90
N ASN A 108 4.66 -2.92 48.42
CA ASN A 108 4.89 -2.45 47.04
C ASN A 108 4.66 -3.53 45.96
N ASN A 109 3.63 -4.35 46.16
CA ASN A 109 3.33 -5.53 45.36
C ASN A 109 2.41 -5.21 44.16
N MET A 110 1.90 -3.98 44.08
CA MET A 110 1.11 -3.50 42.96
C MET A 110 1.82 -2.31 42.25
N LYS A 111 2.03 -2.42 40.94
CA LYS A 111 2.57 -1.36 40.11
C LYS A 111 1.50 -0.93 39.11
N ILE A 112 1.19 0.36 39.11
CA ILE A 112 0.34 1.00 38.10
C ILE A 112 1.25 1.90 37.27
N SER A 113 1.21 1.71 35.95
CA SER A 113 1.97 2.48 35.00
C SER A 113 1.02 3.17 34.00
N ILE A 114 1.16 4.48 33.82
CA ILE A 114 0.44 5.25 32.80
C ILE A 114 1.47 5.89 31.89
N GLY A 115 1.36 5.66 30.59
CA GLY A 115 2.27 6.19 29.60
C GLY A 115 1.53 6.88 28.47
N ALA A 116 2.16 7.91 27.93
CA ALA A 116 1.75 8.57 26.71
C ALA A 116 2.98 8.83 25.84
N SER A 117 2.86 8.62 24.56
CA SER A 117 3.87 9.05 23.59
C SER A 117 3.21 9.68 22.37
N TYR A 118 3.80 10.76 21.89
CA TYR A 118 3.43 11.39 20.64
C TYR A 118 4.66 11.45 19.74
N GLN A 119 4.50 10.95 18.52
CA GLN A 119 5.51 10.95 17.48
C GLN A 119 4.97 11.75 16.29
N TYR A 120 5.80 12.55 15.68
CA TYR A 120 5.53 13.26 14.44
C TYR A 120 6.72 13.11 13.51
N ASP A 121 6.45 12.75 12.26
CA ASP A 121 7.44 12.60 11.20
C ASP A 121 6.95 13.36 9.96
N LYS A 122 7.86 14.07 9.31
CA LYS A 122 7.64 14.79 8.06
C LYS A 122 8.84 14.57 7.15
N GLY A 123 8.59 14.24 5.89
CA GLY A 123 9.66 14.01 4.93
C GLY A 123 9.16 13.90 3.50
N HIS A 124 10.05 14.15 2.55
CA HIS A 124 9.76 13.93 1.14
C HIS A 124 9.98 12.46 0.78
N SER A 125 9.09 11.93 -0.04
CA SER A 125 9.26 10.60 -0.64
C SER A 125 10.07 10.73 -1.93
N SER A 126 11.08 9.90 -2.11
CA SER A 126 11.82 9.89 -3.37
C SER A 126 11.08 9.08 -4.43
N GLY A 127 10.86 9.67 -5.58
CA GLY A 127 10.27 8.98 -6.75
C GLY A 127 11.24 8.05 -7.49
N GLY A 128 12.37 7.69 -6.91
CA GLY A 128 13.38 6.83 -7.53
C GLY A 128 14.20 7.53 -8.62
N GLN A 129 14.79 6.73 -9.53
CA GLN A 129 15.63 7.23 -10.61
C GLN A 129 14.84 8.09 -11.62
N ALA A 130 13.59 7.72 -11.88
CA ALA A 130 12.76 8.40 -12.88
C ALA A 130 12.50 9.89 -12.55
N SER A 131 12.36 10.23 -11.27
CA SER A 131 12.16 11.61 -10.81
C SER A 131 13.46 12.34 -10.50
N ALA A 132 14.50 11.60 -10.11
CA ALA A 132 15.76 12.21 -9.67
C ALA A 132 16.51 12.94 -10.79
N LEU A 133 16.32 12.53 -12.08
CA LEU A 133 17.09 13.08 -13.19
C LEU A 133 16.76 14.54 -13.46
N PHE A 134 15.47 14.89 -13.58
CA PHE A 134 15.02 16.24 -13.98
C PHE A 134 13.98 16.86 -13.01
N ASN A 135 13.36 16.06 -12.13
CA ASN A 135 12.18 16.49 -11.38
C ASN A 135 12.26 16.27 -9.86
N SER A 136 13.46 16.29 -9.31
CA SER A 136 13.68 16.11 -7.86
C SER A 136 13.01 17.19 -6.99
N ALA A 137 12.83 18.40 -7.54
CA ALA A 137 12.17 19.52 -6.85
C ALA A 137 10.69 19.23 -6.50
N ASN A 138 10.03 18.34 -7.23
CA ASN A 138 8.60 18.05 -7.09
C ASN A 138 8.32 16.72 -6.34
N HIS A 139 9.23 16.25 -5.50
CA HIS A 139 8.97 15.10 -4.65
C HIS A 139 7.82 15.37 -3.68
N PRO A 140 6.82 14.45 -3.60
CA PRO A 140 5.70 14.63 -2.69
C PRO A 140 6.15 14.57 -1.23
N ILE A 141 5.42 15.26 -0.38
CA ILE A 141 5.66 15.29 1.05
C ILE A 141 4.69 14.37 1.78
N SER A 142 5.20 13.67 2.78
CA SER A 142 4.40 12.83 3.66
C SER A 142 4.57 13.28 5.10
N THR A 143 3.46 13.38 5.81
CA THR A 143 3.42 13.65 7.24
C THR A 143 2.74 12.48 7.95
N ALA A 144 3.30 12.07 9.07
CA ALA A 144 2.73 11.04 9.92
C ALA A 144 2.74 11.47 11.38
N SER A 145 1.66 11.21 12.08
CA SER A 145 1.60 11.41 13.53
C SER A 145 1.05 10.17 14.23
N THR A 146 1.63 9.83 15.36
CA THR A 146 1.23 8.68 16.17
C THR A 146 1.09 9.08 17.62
N LEU A 147 -0.13 8.99 18.16
CA LEU A 147 -0.40 9.09 19.57
C LEU A 147 -0.59 7.69 20.16
N ARG A 148 0.15 7.35 21.21
CA ARG A 148 -0.01 6.11 21.96
C ARG A 148 -0.27 6.43 23.43
N LEU A 149 -1.32 5.85 23.97
CA LEU A 149 -1.65 5.90 25.39
C LEU A 149 -1.67 4.47 25.91
N ASN A 150 -1.10 4.25 27.07
CA ASN A 150 -1.13 2.94 27.71
C ASN A 150 -1.32 3.07 29.22
N ALA A 151 -2.12 2.15 29.79
CA ALA A 151 -2.28 1.99 31.22
C ALA A 151 -2.06 0.52 31.57
N ARG A 152 -1.20 0.25 32.54
CA ARG A 152 -0.86 -1.10 32.96
C ARG A 152 -0.94 -1.24 34.46
N ILE A 153 -1.59 -2.30 34.93
CA ILE A 153 -1.62 -2.72 36.31
C ILE A 153 -0.94 -4.08 36.41
N ASN A 154 0.14 -4.15 37.18
CA ASN A 154 0.82 -5.41 37.51
C ASN A 154 0.74 -5.59 39.02
N HIS A 155 0.08 -6.64 39.47
CA HIS A 155 -0.12 -6.92 40.89
C HIS A 155 0.31 -8.35 41.24
N ARG A 156 1.25 -8.44 42.15
CA ARG A 156 1.66 -9.70 42.81
C ARG A 156 0.85 -9.88 44.07
N VAL A 157 -0.22 -10.66 43.99
CA VAL A 157 -1.13 -10.90 45.11
C VAL A 157 -0.44 -11.75 46.16
N LYS A 158 0.30 -12.77 45.74
CA LYS A 158 1.05 -13.68 46.58
C LYS A 158 2.42 -13.97 45.97
N THR A 159 3.45 -13.96 46.81
CA THR A 159 4.82 -14.38 46.46
C THR A 159 5.21 -15.54 47.38
N ALA A 160 5.75 -16.61 46.82
CA ALA A 160 6.25 -17.73 47.61
C ALA A 160 7.39 -17.25 48.53
N THR A 161 7.33 -17.64 49.77
CA THR A 161 8.39 -17.41 50.75
C THR A 161 9.04 -18.76 51.11
N ALA A 162 10.26 -18.75 51.61
CA ALA A 162 10.92 -19.95 52.09
C ALA A 162 10.06 -20.61 53.17
N GLY A 163 9.75 -21.90 53.01
CA GLY A 163 8.89 -22.65 53.96
C GLY A 163 7.37 -22.54 53.66
N ASP A 164 6.93 -21.85 52.58
CA ASP A 164 5.52 -21.78 52.21
C ASP A 164 5.00 -23.17 51.74
N THR A 165 4.14 -23.77 52.52
CA THR A 165 3.52 -25.10 52.27
C THR A 165 2.18 -24.99 51.55
N SER A 166 1.71 -23.75 51.24
CA SER A 166 0.42 -23.59 50.57
C SER A 166 0.44 -24.12 49.15
N LEU A 167 -0.67 -24.70 48.72
CA LEU A 167 -0.85 -25.22 47.36
C LEU A 167 -0.75 -24.12 46.31
N LEU A 168 -1.33 -22.93 46.59
CA LEU A 168 -1.31 -21.77 45.71
C LEU A 168 -0.17 -20.83 46.09
N LYS A 169 0.76 -20.62 45.13
CA LYS A 169 1.93 -19.73 45.23
C LYS A 169 2.03 -18.79 44.03
N ASN A 170 2.81 -17.72 44.20
CA ASN A 170 3.17 -16.80 43.08
C ASN A 170 1.98 -16.28 42.24
N LEU A 171 0.88 -15.91 42.92
CA LEU A 171 -0.29 -15.38 42.25
C LEU A 171 -0.02 -13.94 41.78
N MET A 172 -0.08 -13.71 40.47
CA MET A 172 0.12 -12.42 39.86
C MET A 172 -0.87 -12.21 38.73
N TYR A 173 -1.42 -11.00 38.62
CA TYR A 173 -2.15 -10.60 37.43
C TYR A 173 -1.55 -9.34 36.82
N ASP A 174 -1.72 -9.24 35.49
CA ASP A 174 -1.27 -8.11 34.66
C ASP A 174 -2.42 -7.70 33.75
N ILE A 175 -2.80 -6.43 33.78
CA ILE A 175 -3.83 -5.85 32.92
C ILE A 175 -3.18 -4.68 32.19
N ASN A 176 -3.28 -4.67 30.87
CA ASN A 176 -2.77 -3.60 30.03
C ASN A 176 -3.87 -3.13 29.08
N ILE A 177 -4.11 -1.82 29.04
CA ILE A 177 -5.02 -1.16 28.12
C ILE A 177 -4.20 -0.21 27.27
N ASN A 178 -4.36 -0.27 25.98
CA ASN A 178 -3.65 0.57 25.04
C ASN A 178 -4.61 1.23 24.05
N TYR A 179 -4.27 2.47 23.70
CA TYR A 179 -4.90 3.23 22.64
C TYR A 179 -3.81 3.74 21.70
N THR A 180 -3.99 3.56 20.41
CA THR A 180 -3.09 4.10 19.39
C THR A 180 -3.90 4.82 18.33
N LEU A 181 -3.48 6.02 17.96
CA LEU A 181 -4.03 6.79 16.85
C LEU A 181 -2.88 7.17 15.90
N ASN A 182 -2.92 6.63 14.70
CA ASN A 182 -2.02 7.01 13.61
C ASN A 182 -2.79 7.86 12.61
N LYS A 183 -2.21 8.97 12.18
CA LYS A 183 -2.70 9.79 11.07
C LYS A 183 -1.58 10.01 10.07
N GLY A 184 -1.90 9.90 8.80
CA GLY A 184 -0.96 10.15 7.70
C GLY A 184 -1.60 11.03 6.64
N VAL A 185 -0.80 11.90 6.02
CA VAL A 185 -1.15 12.69 4.84
C VAL A 185 0.01 12.61 3.87
N SER A 186 -0.30 12.40 2.58
CA SER A 186 0.66 12.49 1.48
C SER A 186 0.10 13.44 0.44
N GLU A 187 0.91 14.43 0.02
CA GLU A 187 0.45 15.55 -0.77
C GLU A 187 1.59 16.19 -1.58
N ASP A 188 1.27 17.00 -2.56
CA ASP A 188 2.21 17.96 -3.14
C ASP A 188 2.44 19.11 -2.16
N GLU A 189 3.70 19.50 -1.93
CA GLU A 189 4.02 20.50 -0.91
C GLU A 189 3.46 21.89 -1.22
N ARG A 190 3.29 22.22 -2.51
CA ARG A 190 2.79 23.52 -2.99
C ARG A 190 1.28 23.61 -2.89
N HIS A 191 0.60 22.53 -3.32
CA HIS A 191 -0.84 22.54 -3.53
C HIS A 191 -1.65 22.02 -2.35
N LYS A 192 -1.11 21.07 -1.57
CA LYS A 192 -1.77 20.49 -0.38
C LYS A 192 -3.20 20.06 -0.71
N ASP A 193 -4.19 20.61 0.00
CA ASP A 193 -5.63 20.35 -0.16
C ASP A 193 -6.34 21.29 -1.16
N ASN A 194 -5.59 22.15 -1.88
CA ASN A 194 -6.12 22.95 -2.97
C ASN A 194 -6.14 22.10 -4.26
N PHE A 195 -7.11 21.21 -4.39
CA PHE A 195 -7.12 20.15 -5.38
C PHE A 195 -7.12 20.66 -6.83
N PHE A 196 -7.77 21.77 -7.11
CA PHE A 196 -7.85 22.33 -8.47
C PHE A 196 -6.55 23.00 -8.92
N ASN A 197 -5.61 23.28 -8.00
CA ASN A 197 -4.29 23.82 -8.34
C ASN A 197 -3.38 22.78 -8.98
N TYR A 198 -3.56 21.47 -8.68
CA TYR A 198 -2.66 20.40 -9.14
C TYR A 198 -2.53 20.31 -10.66
N GLY A 199 -3.63 20.48 -11.37
CA GLY A 199 -3.68 20.45 -12.83
C GLY A 199 -3.77 21.82 -13.51
N HIS A 200 -3.72 22.92 -12.75
CA HIS A 200 -3.89 24.26 -13.32
C HIS A 200 -2.60 24.79 -13.93
N ILE A 201 -2.58 24.97 -15.24
CA ILE A 201 -1.44 25.39 -16.04
C ILE A 201 -1.52 26.87 -16.42
N GLY A 202 -2.72 27.39 -16.51
CA GLY A 202 -2.97 28.78 -16.81
C GLY A 202 -4.40 29.06 -17.24
N LYS A 203 -4.71 30.32 -17.51
CA LYS A 203 -6.02 30.74 -17.96
C LYS A 203 -6.08 30.72 -19.49
N TYR A 204 -7.08 30.00 -20.02
CA TYR A 204 -7.40 30.02 -21.45
C TYR A 204 -8.68 30.84 -21.62
N THR A 205 -8.73 31.62 -22.69
CA THR A 205 -9.97 32.24 -23.13
C THR A 205 -10.42 31.56 -24.42
N THR A 206 -11.64 31.04 -24.40
CA THR A 206 -12.18 30.35 -25.56
C THR A 206 -13.36 31.09 -26.17
N LYS A 207 -13.67 30.71 -27.40
CA LYS A 207 -14.86 31.15 -28.12
C LYS A 207 -15.56 29.94 -28.70
N LYS A 208 -16.84 29.85 -28.50
CA LYS A 208 -17.68 28.84 -29.14
C LYS A 208 -17.60 28.97 -30.64
N ALA A 209 -17.12 27.91 -31.29
CA ALA A 209 -16.97 27.85 -32.75
C ALA A 209 -17.77 26.67 -33.31
N LYS A 210 -18.08 26.73 -34.58
CA LYS A 210 -18.83 25.72 -35.32
C LYS A 210 -17.89 24.97 -36.26
N MET A 211 -17.97 23.66 -36.27
CA MET A 211 -17.22 22.80 -37.21
C MET A 211 -18.18 22.27 -38.29
N TYR A 212 -17.88 22.59 -39.54
CA TYR A 212 -18.62 22.07 -40.70
C TYR A 212 -17.80 20.97 -41.35
N LEU A 213 -18.46 19.88 -41.73
CA LEU A 213 -17.82 18.81 -42.52
C LEU A 213 -18.48 18.72 -43.88
N PRO A 214 -17.69 18.53 -44.95
CA PRO A 214 -18.22 18.31 -46.29
C PRO A 214 -18.90 16.93 -46.35
N VAL A 215 -20.10 16.90 -46.93
CA VAL A 215 -20.88 15.69 -47.18
C VAL A 215 -21.17 15.64 -48.66
N GLU A 216 -20.92 14.53 -49.36
CA GLU A 216 -21.05 14.37 -50.79
C GLU A 216 -22.49 14.66 -51.27
N SER A 217 -23.49 14.27 -50.47
CA SER A 217 -24.88 14.58 -50.72
C SER A 217 -25.74 14.52 -49.45
N LEU A 218 -26.74 15.37 -49.36
CA LEU A 218 -27.77 15.36 -48.33
C LEU A 218 -29.14 15.48 -48.98
N THR A 219 -30.09 14.66 -48.55
CA THR A 219 -31.48 14.79 -49.00
C THR A 219 -32.22 15.71 -48.02
N ASP A 220 -32.79 16.79 -48.52
CA ASP A 220 -33.57 17.73 -47.70
C ASP A 220 -34.96 17.15 -47.35
N PRO A 221 -35.71 17.81 -46.40
CA PRO A 221 -37.04 17.36 -46.01
C PRO A 221 -38.04 17.27 -47.17
N ASP A 222 -37.83 18.01 -48.25
CA ASP A 222 -38.66 18.04 -49.44
C ASP A 222 -38.26 16.96 -50.49
N GLY A 223 -37.23 16.16 -50.19
CA GLY A 223 -36.71 15.07 -51.02
C GLY A 223 -35.73 15.51 -52.10
N ILE A 224 -35.23 16.73 -52.07
CA ILE A 224 -34.23 17.27 -53.00
C ILE A 224 -32.82 16.84 -52.55
N VAL A 225 -32.03 16.25 -53.40
CA VAL A 225 -30.64 15.87 -53.13
C VAL A 225 -29.73 17.07 -53.44
N ILE A 226 -29.05 17.56 -52.39
CA ILE A 226 -28.07 18.63 -52.49
C ILE A 226 -26.68 18.00 -52.44
N TYR A 227 -25.78 18.35 -53.33
CA TYR A 227 -24.42 17.79 -53.43
C TYR A 227 -23.38 18.78 -52.89
N ASP A 228 -22.23 18.26 -52.45
CA ASP A 228 -21.08 19.02 -51.94
C ASP A 228 -21.44 20.04 -50.85
N VAL A 229 -22.19 19.56 -49.83
CA VAL A 229 -22.75 20.40 -48.76
C VAL A 229 -21.87 20.38 -47.53
N ASN A 230 -21.59 21.53 -46.96
CA ASN A 230 -20.94 21.69 -45.68
C ASN A 230 -21.99 21.63 -44.56
N VAL A 231 -21.99 20.56 -43.77
CA VAL A 231 -22.96 20.34 -42.71
C VAL A 231 -22.36 20.60 -41.33
N LEU A 232 -23.03 21.35 -40.47
CA LEU A 232 -22.60 21.53 -39.07
C LEU A 232 -22.54 20.18 -38.38
N SER A 233 -21.33 19.74 -38.05
CA SER A 233 -21.06 18.47 -37.38
C SER A 233 -21.01 18.59 -35.85
N SER A 234 -20.41 19.68 -35.38
CA SER A 234 -20.25 19.90 -33.92
C SER A 234 -19.99 21.36 -33.57
N VAL A 235 -20.12 21.67 -32.31
CA VAL A 235 -19.64 22.92 -31.72
C VAL A 235 -18.49 22.59 -30.80
N TYR A 236 -17.49 23.47 -30.76
CA TYR A 236 -16.30 23.27 -29.93
C TYR A 236 -15.79 24.60 -29.34
N ASP A 237 -14.91 24.53 -28.36
CA ASP A 237 -14.20 25.67 -27.81
C ASP A 237 -12.94 25.97 -28.63
N SER A 238 -12.95 27.09 -29.38
CA SER A 238 -11.77 27.60 -30.07
C SER A 238 -10.97 28.48 -29.12
N ILE A 239 -9.69 28.11 -28.89
CA ILE A 239 -8.79 28.82 -27.98
C ILE A 239 -8.36 30.13 -28.63
N ILE A 240 -8.53 31.27 -27.95
CA ILE A 240 -8.16 32.60 -28.43
C ILE A 240 -6.88 33.08 -27.77
N THR A 241 -6.78 32.94 -26.44
CA THR A 241 -5.63 33.41 -25.68
C THR A 241 -5.24 32.42 -24.58
N PHE A 242 -3.97 32.45 -24.22
CA PHE A 242 -3.42 31.74 -23.06
C PHE A 242 -2.67 32.74 -22.17
N ASP A 243 -3.01 32.78 -20.88
CA ASP A 243 -2.32 33.60 -19.88
C ASP A 243 -1.56 32.72 -18.88
N PRO A 244 -0.24 32.58 -19.01
CA PRO A 244 0.58 31.79 -18.12
C PRO A 244 0.78 32.44 -16.73
N SER A 245 0.52 33.75 -16.59
CA SER A 245 0.79 34.50 -15.36
C SER A 245 -0.08 34.04 -14.18
N THR A 246 -1.22 33.41 -14.47
CA THR A 246 -2.17 32.87 -13.49
C THR A 246 -1.86 31.44 -13.07
N SER A 247 -0.85 30.81 -13.67
CA SER A 247 -0.53 29.39 -13.47
C SER A 247 -0.22 29.03 -12.03
N SER A 248 -0.86 27.97 -11.53
CA SER A 248 -0.46 27.33 -10.26
C SER A 248 0.80 26.44 -10.43
N ASN A 249 1.14 26.10 -11.70
CA ASN A 249 2.30 25.28 -12.09
C ASN A 249 3.11 25.99 -13.19
N PRO A 250 3.84 27.08 -12.86
CA PRO A 250 4.46 27.95 -13.87
C PRO A 250 5.48 27.21 -14.76
N ASP A 251 6.16 26.19 -14.24
CA ASP A 251 7.11 25.39 -15.04
C ASP A 251 6.39 24.63 -16.20
N LEU A 252 5.15 24.22 -15.97
CA LEU A 252 4.33 23.55 -16.99
C LEU A 252 3.71 24.52 -18.00
N ALA A 253 3.52 25.78 -17.64
CA ALA A 253 2.96 26.80 -18.51
C ALA A 253 3.83 27.03 -19.76
N TRP A 254 5.14 26.77 -19.67
CA TRP A 254 6.07 26.90 -20.80
C TRP A 254 5.75 25.97 -21.98
N TYR A 255 5.12 24.80 -21.75
CA TYR A 255 4.68 23.92 -22.85
C TYR A 255 3.68 24.60 -23.75
N THR A 256 2.67 25.24 -23.14
CA THR A 256 1.64 25.97 -23.90
C THR A 256 2.18 27.28 -24.44
N GLN A 257 3.00 28.01 -23.68
CA GLN A 257 3.62 29.23 -24.17
C GLN A 257 4.49 28.97 -25.39
N ASN A 258 5.32 27.93 -25.37
CA ASN A 258 6.13 27.53 -26.53
C ASN A 258 5.27 27.17 -27.74
N PHE A 259 4.11 26.50 -27.51
CA PHE A 259 3.18 26.21 -28.62
C PHE A 259 2.62 27.49 -29.20
N VAL A 260 2.09 28.41 -28.39
CA VAL A 260 1.51 29.68 -28.81
C VAL A 260 2.52 30.52 -29.57
N ASP A 261 3.78 30.56 -29.13
CA ASP A 261 4.85 31.34 -29.74
C ASP A 261 5.32 30.80 -31.12
N ASN A 262 5.19 29.47 -31.33
CA ASN A 262 5.69 28.82 -32.55
C ASN A 262 4.61 28.44 -33.56
N TYR A 263 3.34 28.28 -33.15
CA TYR A 263 2.26 27.78 -33.95
C TYR A 263 1.08 28.75 -33.94
N THR A 264 1.03 29.64 -34.96
CA THR A 264 -0.11 30.56 -35.13
C THR A 264 -1.20 29.92 -36.01
N PRO A 265 -2.45 30.45 -36.02
CA PRO A 265 -3.47 30.02 -36.97
C PRO A 265 -3.02 30.11 -38.44
N GLU A 266 -2.23 31.14 -38.76
CA GLU A 266 -1.66 31.32 -40.11
C GLU A 266 -0.68 30.19 -40.44
N PHE A 267 0.17 29.75 -39.51
CA PHE A 267 1.05 28.61 -39.71
C PHE A 267 0.27 27.36 -40.12
N PHE A 268 -0.86 27.07 -39.47
CA PHE A 268 -1.68 25.92 -39.83
C PHE A 268 -2.38 26.08 -41.15
N TYR A 269 -2.83 27.29 -41.49
CA TYR A 269 -3.40 27.55 -42.80
C TYR A 269 -2.36 27.33 -43.92
N ASP A 270 -1.15 27.81 -43.74
CA ASP A 270 -0.05 27.62 -44.72
C ASP A 270 0.32 26.13 -44.84
N LEU A 271 0.26 25.39 -43.75
CA LEU A 271 0.62 23.97 -43.72
C LEU A 271 -0.43 23.06 -44.35
N TYR A 272 -1.70 23.30 -44.10
CA TYR A 272 -2.79 22.41 -44.49
C TYR A 272 -3.65 22.98 -45.66
N GLY A 273 -3.44 24.21 -46.05
CA GLY A 273 -4.23 24.88 -47.10
C GLY A 273 -5.69 25.15 -46.69
N SER A 274 -6.03 25.02 -45.45
CA SER A 274 -7.36 25.23 -44.89
C SER A 274 -7.30 25.68 -43.44
N ASN A 275 -8.38 26.34 -43.00
CA ASN A 275 -8.53 26.67 -41.56
C ASN A 275 -8.81 25.42 -40.76
N ILE A 276 -7.88 25.03 -39.88
CA ILE A 276 -8.10 23.95 -38.91
C ILE A 276 -8.67 24.49 -37.59
N PRO A 277 -9.49 23.71 -36.90
CA PRO A 277 -9.98 24.08 -35.59
C PRO A 277 -8.84 24.33 -34.61
N TYR A 278 -8.70 25.55 -34.10
CA TYR A 278 -7.71 25.91 -33.06
C TYR A 278 -8.25 25.57 -31.68
N ASN A 279 -8.47 24.28 -31.48
CA ASN A 279 -9.15 23.69 -30.31
C ASN A 279 -8.20 22.95 -29.37
N TYR A 280 -8.75 22.38 -28.33
CA TYR A 280 -8.00 21.59 -27.32
C TYR A 280 -7.24 20.42 -27.96
N GLU A 281 -7.80 19.72 -28.95
CA GLU A 281 -7.17 18.57 -29.60
C GLU A 281 -5.91 18.99 -30.35
N LEU A 282 -5.97 20.11 -31.07
CA LEU A 282 -4.82 20.67 -31.78
C LEU A 282 -3.68 20.99 -30.79
N TYR A 283 -3.98 21.66 -29.68
CA TYR A 283 -2.97 21.97 -28.66
C TYR A 283 -2.28 20.70 -28.15
N GLN A 284 -3.04 19.66 -27.82
CA GLN A 284 -2.49 18.40 -27.33
C GLN A 284 -1.68 17.64 -28.40
N GLN A 285 -2.14 17.67 -29.64
CA GLN A 285 -1.45 17.01 -30.78
C GLN A 285 -0.03 17.55 -30.94
N PHE A 286 0.19 18.84 -30.72
CA PHE A 286 1.48 19.49 -30.82
C PHE A 286 2.24 19.59 -29.50
N GLY A 287 1.92 18.75 -28.52
CA GLY A 287 2.64 18.60 -27.26
C GLY A 287 2.40 19.71 -26.24
N SER A 288 1.49 20.65 -26.51
CA SER A 288 1.04 21.65 -25.55
C SER A 288 0.27 20.99 -24.41
N LEU A 289 0.30 21.58 -23.23
CA LEU A 289 -0.43 21.11 -22.06
C LEU A 289 -1.68 21.97 -21.86
N LEU A 290 -2.78 21.33 -21.59
CA LEU A 290 -4.03 21.97 -21.11
C LEU A 290 -4.15 21.78 -19.60
N ASN A 291 -5.04 22.57 -18.96
CA ASN A 291 -5.37 22.29 -17.57
C ASN A 291 -5.79 20.82 -17.40
N GLY A 292 -5.18 20.11 -16.47
CA GLY A 292 -5.36 18.67 -16.27
C GLY A 292 -4.51 17.75 -17.13
N SER A 293 -3.59 18.30 -17.94
CA SER A 293 -2.63 17.52 -18.73
C SER A 293 -1.26 17.45 -18.06
N SER A 294 -0.56 16.32 -18.19
CA SER A 294 0.79 16.09 -17.69
C SER A 294 1.79 15.96 -18.85
N PRO A 295 3.03 16.45 -18.70
CA PRO A 295 4.07 16.21 -19.71
C PRO A 295 4.28 14.72 -19.96
N SER A 296 4.56 14.37 -21.21
CA SER A 296 5.06 13.05 -21.54
C SER A 296 6.43 12.84 -20.90
N THR A 297 6.72 11.61 -20.50
CA THR A 297 8.03 11.25 -19.97
C THR A 297 9.05 11.10 -21.08
N VAL A 298 10.32 11.40 -20.79
CA VAL A 298 11.43 11.19 -21.74
C VAL A 298 11.55 9.67 -21.98
N TYR A 299 11.21 9.23 -23.18
CA TYR A 299 11.20 7.83 -23.61
C TYR A 299 10.46 6.85 -22.66
N GLY A 300 9.47 7.30 -21.91
CA GLY A 300 8.82 6.48 -20.88
C GLY A 300 9.65 6.25 -19.62
N MET A 301 10.81 6.89 -19.47
CA MET A 301 11.81 6.59 -18.44
C MET A 301 11.94 7.65 -17.36
N PHE A 302 11.88 8.94 -17.72
CA PHE A 302 12.16 10.04 -16.80
C PHE A 302 11.08 11.13 -16.88
N TYR A 303 10.69 11.65 -15.72
CA TYR A 303 9.76 12.76 -15.63
C TYR A 303 10.42 14.07 -16.06
N MET A 304 9.71 14.87 -16.83
CA MET A 304 10.15 16.22 -17.20
C MET A 304 10.08 17.18 -15.99
N PRO A 305 10.88 18.28 -16.00
CA PRO A 305 10.81 19.31 -14.98
C PRO A 305 9.38 19.84 -14.79
N GLY A 306 9.01 20.19 -13.56
CA GLY A 306 7.69 20.74 -13.24
C GLY A 306 6.57 19.72 -13.12
N THR A 307 6.77 18.44 -13.51
CA THR A 307 5.73 17.39 -13.42
C THR A 307 5.26 17.22 -11.99
N VAL A 308 3.96 17.38 -11.74
CA VAL A 308 3.33 17.10 -10.44
C VAL A 308 3.27 15.59 -10.22
N MET A 309 3.90 15.09 -9.16
CA MET A 309 4.18 13.67 -9.00
C MET A 309 3.21 12.92 -8.08
N SER A 310 2.33 13.60 -7.40
CA SER A 310 1.43 12.96 -6.45
C SER A 310 0.00 13.50 -6.53
N GLY A 311 -0.96 12.63 -6.18
CA GLY A 311 -2.26 13.05 -5.72
C GLY A 311 -2.22 13.45 -4.24
N TYR A 312 -3.38 13.60 -3.66
CA TYR A 312 -3.56 13.83 -2.23
C TYR A 312 -4.16 12.58 -1.59
N SER A 313 -3.64 12.18 -0.44
CA SER A 313 -4.25 11.13 0.36
C SER A 313 -4.11 11.39 1.85
N LYS A 314 -5.12 10.97 2.61
CA LYS A 314 -5.11 10.99 4.08
C LYS A 314 -5.60 9.67 4.63
N SER A 315 -5.03 9.25 5.75
CA SER A 315 -5.43 8.02 6.45
C SER A 315 -5.48 8.23 7.95
N SER A 316 -6.31 7.48 8.62
CA SER A 316 -6.42 7.46 10.07
C SER A 316 -6.65 6.03 10.54
N THR A 317 -5.78 5.54 11.41
CA THR A 317 -5.90 4.21 12.03
C THR A 317 -5.94 4.38 13.54
N GLN A 318 -7.05 3.99 14.14
CA GLN A 318 -7.25 3.97 15.58
C GLN A 318 -7.29 2.52 16.04
N SER A 319 -6.55 2.18 17.11
CA SER A 319 -6.59 0.86 17.74
C SER A 319 -6.84 1.02 19.24
N ILE A 320 -7.80 0.26 19.74
CA ILE A 320 -8.07 0.11 21.18
C ILE A 320 -7.81 -1.35 21.53
N GLY A 321 -6.94 -1.59 22.49
CA GLY A 321 -6.58 -2.94 22.92
C GLY A 321 -6.62 -3.10 24.44
N ALA A 322 -6.99 -4.29 24.87
CA ALA A 322 -6.94 -4.71 26.26
C ALA A 322 -6.33 -6.11 26.34
N LYS A 323 -5.36 -6.28 27.26
CA LYS A 323 -4.73 -7.58 27.53
C LYS A 323 -4.79 -7.82 29.05
N ALA A 324 -5.22 -9.00 29.43
CA ALA A 324 -5.19 -9.45 30.82
C ALA A 324 -4.50 -10.81 30.92
N SER A 325 -3.65 -10.99 31.90
CA SER A 325 -3.08 -12.29 32.17
C SER A 325 -3.02 -12.56 33.69
N LEU A 326 -3.30 -13.80 34.03
CA LEU A 326 -3.20 -14.32 35.38
C LEU A 326 -2.17 -15.45 35.39
N SER A 327 -1.20 -15.38 36.28
CA SER A 327 -0.21 -16.44 36.48
C SER A 327 -0.18 -16.86 37.92
N MET A 328 -0.05 -18.18 38.12
CA MET A 328 -0.01 -18.78 39.48
C MET A 328 0.78 -20.07 39.47
N SER A 329 1.38 -20.38 40.61
CA SER A 329 1.97 -21.71 40.85
C SER A 329 1.01 -22.52 41.71
N LEU A 330 0.60 -23.69 41.23
CA LEU A 330 -0.31 -24.61 41.89
C LEU A 330 0.39 -25.96 42.08
N GLY A 331 0.97 -26.20 43.26
CA GLY A 331 1.87 -27.32 43.45
C GLY A 331 3.07 -27.30 42.55
N ASN A 332 3.20 -28.31 41.67
CA ASN A 332 4.26 -28.40 40.65
C ASN A 332 3.89 -27.79 39.31
N HIS A 333 2.72 -27.20 39.18
CA HIS A 333 2.18 -26.56 37.98
C HIS A 333 2.36 -25.03 38.03
N GLU A 334 2.85 -24.44 36.90
CA GLU A 334 2.88 -23.03 36.65
C GLU A 334 1.81 -22.69 35.60
N LEU A 335 0.62 -22.32 36.09
CA LEU A 335 -0.52 -22.00 35.23
C LEU A 335 -0.47 -20.54 34.80
N LYS A 336 -0.79 -20.29 33.52
CA LYS A 336 -0.98 -18.97 32.96
C LYS A 336 -2.26 -18.94 32.13
N LEU A 337 -3.15 -18.00 32.47
CA LEU A 337 -4.36 -17.70 31.70
C LEU A 337 -4.20 -16.31 31.07
N GLY A 338 -4.75 -16.11 29.89
CA GLY A 338 -4.72 -14.79 29.30
C GLY A 338 -5.91 -14.52 28.39
N PHE A 339 -6.18 -13.25 28.28
CA PHE A 339 -7.22 -12.67 27.45
C PHE A 339 -6.64 -11.50 26.66
N GLU A 340 -7.02 -11.36 25.39
CA GLU A 340 -6.62 -10.27 24.51
C GLU A 340 -7.83 -9.81 23.70
N PHE A 341 -8.04 -8.51 23.66
CA PHE A 341 -9.04 -7.83 22.84
C PHE A 341 -8.38 -6.73 22.05
N GLU A 342 -8.73 -6.57 20.80
CA GLU A 342 -8.33 -5.45 19.95
C GLU A 342 -9.47 -5.09 18.99
N LYS A 343 -9.80 -3.79 18.94
CA LYS A 343 -10.64 -3.19 17.90
C LYS A 343 -9.82 -2.18 17.13
N LEU A 344 -9.79 -2.33 15.83
CA LEU A 344 -9.19 -1.37 14.89
C LEU A 344 -10.31 -0.53 14.27
N THR A 345 -10.04 0.74 14.00
CA THR A 345 -10.87 1.60 13.15
C THR A 345 -9.98 2.21 12.10
N TYR A 346 -10.18 1.82 10.85
CA TYR A 346 -9.37 2.30 9.72
C TYR A 346 -10.21 3.18 8.79
N ARG A 347 -9.66 4.34 8.43
CA ARG A 347 -10.20 5.27 7.46
C ARG A 347 -9.11 5.70 6.49
N ALA A 348 -9.48 5.85 5.23
CA ALA A 348 -8.61 6.38 4.20
C ALA A 348 -9.43 7.17 3.18
N TRP A 349 -8.83 8.20 2.62
CA TRP A 349 -9.37 8.98 1.51
C TRP A 349 -8.24 9.43 0.61
N GLY A 350 -8.44 9.36 -0.68
CA GLY A 350 -7.48 9.82 -1.65
C GLY A 350 -8.17 10.36 -2.89
N ILE A 351 -7.53 11.32 -3.54
CA ILE A 351 -7.98 11.90 -4.80
C ILE A 351 -6.81 12.02 -5.77
N SER A 352 -7.10 11.81 -7.06
CA SER A 352 -6.24 12.13 -8.18
C SER A 352 -6.63 13.51 -8.76
N PRO A 353 -6.18 14.61 -8.14
CA PRO A 353 -6.74 15.93 -8.40
C PRO A 353 -6.36 16.47 -9.78
N TYR A 354 -5.27 15.95 -10.34
CA TYR A 354 -4.76 16.38 -11.63
C TYR A 354 -5.82 16.29 -12.74
N SER A 355 -6.56 15.18 -12.78
CA SER A 355 -7.57 14.90 -13.79
C SER A 355 -8.92 15.62 -13.56
N LEU A 356 -9.05 16.42 -12.50
CA LEU A 356 -10.30 17.18 -12.24
C LEU A 356 -10.63 18.12 -13.39
N TRP A 357 -9.64 18.83 -13.93
CA TRP A 357 -9.86 19.75 -15.05
C TRP A 357 -10.39 19.04 -16.30
N THR A 358 -9.83 17.86 -16.63
CA THR A 358 -10.31 17.05 -17.74
C THR A 358 -11.75 16.58 -17.50
N LEU A 359 -12.07 16.19 -16.25
CA LEU A 359 -13.43 15.81 -15.88
C LEU A 359 -14.40 17.00 -16.00
N MET A 360 -14.02 18.17 -15.45
CA MET A 360 -14.84 19.40 -15.54
C MET A 360 -15.16 19.77 -16.98
N ARG A 361 -14.12 19.71 -17.86
CA ARG A 361 -14.29 20.00 -19.30
C ARG A 361 -15.24 19.02 -19.97
N ALA A 362 -15.23 17.75 -19.59
CA ALA A 362 -16.15 16.74 -20.10
C ALA A 362 -17.57 16.86 -19.53
N LYS A 363 -17.74 17.53 -18.40
CA LYS A 363 -19.05 17.65 -17.72
C LYS A 363 -19.75 18.97 -17.97
N GLN A 364 -19.03 20.05 -18.30
CA GLN A 364 -19.62 21.34 -18.64
C GLN A 364 -20.46 21.26 -19.92
N ASN A 365 -21.49 22.07 -20.01
CA ASN A 365 -22.32 22.23 -21.21
C ASN A 365 -22.96 20.96 -21.79
N SER A 366 -22.93 19.81 -21.06
CA SER A 366 -23.33 18.50 -21.58
C SER A 366 -24.75 18.44 -22.13
N HIS A 367 -25.65 19.24 -21.55
CA HIS A 367 -27.07 19.33 -21.95
C HIS A 367 -27.31 20.17 -23.20
N MET A 368 -26.26 20.76 -23.80
CA MET A 368 -26.36 21.65 -24.97
C MET A 368 -25.47 21.21 -26.14
N LEU A 369 -24.88 20.00 -26.09
CA LEU A 369 -23.96 19.53 -27.14
C LEU A 369 -24.69 18.94 -28.36
N GLN A 370 -25.94 18.48 -28.17
CA GLN A 370 -26.69 17.85 -29.25
C GLN A 370 -27.20 18.90 -30.22
N LEU A 371 -27.16 18.55 -31.54
CA LEU A 371 -27.69 19.37 -32.61
C LEU A 371 -29.10 18.87 -32.98
N ASP A 372 -29.98 19.81 -33.29
CA ASP A 372 -31.32 19.53 -33.82
C ASP A 372 -31.25 19.18 -35.33
N VAL A 373 -30.77 18.00 -35.62
CA VAL A 373 -30.57 17.51 -36.97
C VAL A 373 -31.89 17.35 -37.76
N ASN A 374 -33.03 17.32 -37.07
CA ASN A 374 -34.35 17.20 -37.69
C ASN A 374 -34.85 18.54 -38.26
N ASN A 375 -34.27 19.66 -37.84
CA ASN A 375 -34.65 21.01 -38.25
C ASN A 375 -33.44 21.75 -38.84
N PRO A 376 -33.00 21.39 -40.07
CA PRO A 376 -31.85 22.02 -40.76
C PRO A 376 -32.14 23.49 -41.08
N ILE A 377 -31.12 24.31 -40.89
CA ILE A 377 -31.13 25.73 -41.26
C ILE A 377 -30.13 25.92 -42.39
N TYR A 378 -30.64 26.29 -43.56
CA TYR A 378 -29.83 26.56 -44.73
C TYR A 378 -29.25 27.98 -44.68
N LEU A 379 -27.91 28.10 -44.51
CA LEU A 379 -27.21 29.39 -44.51
C LEU A 379 -26.88 29.86 -45.91
N SER A 380 -26.64 28.92 -46.85
CA SER A 380 -26.40 29.12 -48.27
C SER A 380 -26.82 27.84 -49.03
N GLU A 381 -26.63 27.80 -50.35
CA GLU A 381 -26.94 26.63 -51.16
C GLU A 381 -26.05 25.43 -50.83
N ASP A 382 -24.88 25.69 -50.23
CA ASP A 382 -23.87 24.66 -49.90
C ASP A 382 -23.56 24.54 -48.42
N THR A 383 -24.30 25.24 -47.52
CA THR A 383 -23.98 25.23 -46.08
C THR A 383 -25.23 25.09 -45.21
N ILE A 384 -25.26 24.03 -44.41
CA ILE A 384 -26.36 23.71 -43.50
C ILE A 384 -25.89 23.82 -42.06
N THR A 385 -26.63 24.53 -41.24
CA THR A 385 -26.41 24.60 -39.79
C THR A 385 -27.63 24.06 -39.02
N TYR A 386 -27.42 23.77 -37.73
CA TYR A 386 -28.48 23.33 -36.84
C TYR A 386 -28.48 24.16 -35.56
N ASN A 387 -29.62 24.28 -34.92
CA ASN A 387 -29.72 24.76 -33.54
C ASN A 387 -29.21 23.68 -32.57
N GLN A 388 -28.78 24.12 -31.39
CA GLN A 388 -28.49 23.19 -30.31
C GLN A 388 -29.77 22.82 -29.56
N LEU A 389 -29.95 21.55 -29.24
CA LEU A 389 -30.99 21.07 -28.38
C LEU A 389 -30.56 21.27 -26.92
N VAL A 390 -31.45 21.75 -26.08
CA VAL A 390 -31.24 21.81 -24.63
C VAL A 390 -32.00 20.66 -23.98
N ASP A 391 -31.28 19.64 -23.56
CA ASP A 391 -31.83 18.48 -22.85
C ASP A 391 -31.36 18.47 -21.40
N LEU A 392 -32.20 18.94 -20.49
CA LEU A 392 -31.89 19.02 -19.06
C LEU A 392 -31.67 17.64 -18.42
N ASN A 393 -32.12 16.53 -19.03
CA ASN A 393 -31.82 15.18 -18.54
C ASN A 393 -30.35 14.82 -18.74
N SER A 394 -29.70 15.43 -19.71
CA SER A 394 -28.27 15.26 -19.98
C SER A 394 -27.38 16.22 -19.16
N GLN A 395 -27.99 17.15 -18.37
CA GLN A 395 -27.23 18.08 -17.55
C GLN A 395 -26.55 17.36 -16.38
N THR A 396 -25.24 17.57 -16.23
CA THR A 396 -24.47 17.02 -15.12
C THR A 396 -24.67 17.82 -13.84
N ASN A 397 -24.46 17.18 -12.68
CA ASN A 397 -24.51 17.89 -11.40
C ASN A 397 -23.43 18.97 -11.30
N PHE A 398 -22.25 18.68 -11.83
CA PHE A 398 -21.15 19.65 -11.89
C PHE A 398 -21.56 20.90 -12.68
N ASP A 399 -22.10 20.77 -13.90
CA ASP A 399 -22.54 21.90 -14.71
C ASP A 399 -23.58 22.76 -13.97
N ARG A 400 -24.61 22.12 -13.42
CA ARG A 400 -25.67 22.80 -12.69
C ARG A 400 -25.15 23.55 -11.46
N ASN A 401 -24.30 22.91 -10.65
CA ASN A 401 -23.76 23.50 -9.43
C ASN A 401 -22.77 24.63 -9.73
N LEU A 402 -21.98 24.49 -10.82
CA LEU A 402 -21.10 25.56 -11.27
C LEU A 402 -21.92 26.80 -11.70
N ARG A 403 -23.04 26.62 -12.45
CA ARG A 403 -23.95 27.74 -12.80
C ARG A 403 -24.47 28.44 -11.57
N ILE A 404 -24.90 27.70 -10.55
CA ILE A 404 -25.35 28.26 -9.26
C ILE A 404 -24.23 29.08 -8.61
N ALA A 405 -22.99 28.54 -8.57
CA ALA A 405 -21.85 29.24 -7.98
C ALA A 405 -21.47 30.53 -8.74
N LEU A 406 -21.71 30.56 -10.05
CA LEU A 406 -21.48 31.75 -10.90
C LEU A 406 -22.65 32.73 -10.89
N GLY A 407 -23.78 32.42 -10.20
CA GLY A 407 -24.99 33.25 -10.18
C GLY A 407 -25.77 33.23 -11.50
N LEU A 408 -25.58 32.19 -12.32
CA LEU A 408 -26.32 31.97 -13.56
C LEU A 408 -27.57 31.12 -13.30
N ASP A 409 -28.51 31.12 -14.28
CA ASP A 409 -29.63 30.20 -14.25
C ASP A 409 -29.15 28.75 -14.23
N PRO A 410 -29.50 27.95 -13.20
CA PRO A 410 -29.06 26.54 -13.13
C PRO A 410 -29.42 25.69 -14.34
N ASN A 411 -30.54 26.02 -15.00
CA ASN A 411 -31.03 25.32 -16.20
C ASN A 411 -30.81 26.14 -17.48
N GLY A 412 -29.99 27.18 -17.39
CA GLY A 412 -29.73 28.11 -18.49
C GLY A 412 -28.88 27.52 -19.60
N SER A 413 -28.82 28.24 -20.72
CA SER A 413 -28.09 27.88 -21.92
C SER A 413 -26.82 28.72 -22.16
N ASP A 414 -26.37 29.47 -21.14
CA ASP A 414 -25.10 30.20 -21.22
C ASP A 414 -23.94 29.21 -21.35
N TRP A 415 -23.04 29.46 -22.31
CA TRP A 415 -21.90 28.59 -22.53
C TRP A 415 -20.85 28.81 -21.44
N LEU A 416 -20.52 27.78 -20.70
CA LEU A 416 -19.47 27.80 -19.69
C LEU A 416 -18.10 27.51 -20.32
N ASP A 417 -17.07 28.20 -19.83
CA ASP A 417 -15.66 27.99 -20.18
C ASP A 417 -14.85 27.83 -18.88
N ILE A 418 -14.70 26.59 -18.43
CA ILE A 418 -14.03 26.30 -17.13
C ILE A 418 -12.57 26.71 -17.12
N ASP A 419 -11.89 26.68 -18.26
CA ASP A 419 -10.46 27.02 -18.36
C ASP A 419 -10.21 28.54 -18.26
N SER A 420 -11.30 29.34 -18.24
CA SER A 420 -11.24 30.79 -18.03
C SER A 420 -11.38 31.20 -16.55
N TYR A 421 -11.80 30.29 -15.67
CA TYR A 421 -12.02 30.58 -14.25
C TYR A 421 -10.78 30.29 -13.40
N ASP A 422 -10.68 30.98 -12.28
CA ASP A 422 -9.65 30.71 -11.26
C ASP A 422 -9.89 29.35 -10.54
N PRO A 423 -8.87 28.58 -10.20
CA PRO A 423 -9.02 27.33 -9.46
C PRO A 423 -9.85 27.43 -8.18
N SER A 424 -9.83 28.59 -7.50
CA SER A 424 -10.62 28.84 -6.29
C SER A 424 -12.14 28.94 -6.51
N THR A 425 -12.58 29.01 -7.76
CA THR A 425 -14.00 28.98 -8.15
C THR A 425 -14.61 27.59 -7.89
N PHE A 426 -13.79 26.53 -7.89
CA PHE A 426 -14.27 25.16 -7.89
C PHE A 426 -14.17 24.50 -6.52
N ASP A 427 -15.14 23.63 -6.23
CA ASP A 427 -15.19 22.81 -5.02
C ASP A 427 -15.65 21.39 -5.36
N LEU A 428 -15.22 20.39 -4.58
CA LEU A 428 -15.60 18.98 -4.79
C LEU A 428 -17.10 18.75 -4.59
N ASN A 429 -17.79 19.60 -3.81
CA ASN A 429 -19.23 19.54 -3.60
C ASN A 429 -20.03 19.92 -4.87
N MET A 430 -19.39 20.48 -5.90
CA MET A 430 -20.06 20.74 -7.17
C MET A 430 -20.34 19.45 -7.94
N PHE A 431 -19.56 18.39 -7.68
CA PHE A 431 -19.74 17.08 -8.31
C PHE A 431 -20.73 16.22 -7.53
N SER A 432 -21.35 15.28 -8.22
CA SER A 432 -21.96 14.13 -7.55
C SER A 432 -20.91 13.05 -7.24
N ALA A 433 -21.26 12.13 -6.35
CA ALA A 433 -20.40 10.98 -6.08
C ALA A 433 -20.14 10.13 -7.34
N ASP A 434 -21.16 9.93 -8.18
CA ASP A 434 -21.05 9.22 -9.46
C ASP A 434 -20.02 9.85 -10.39
N GLU A 435 -20.02 11.17 -10.51
CA GLU A 435 -19.09 11.87 -11.42
C GLU A 435 -17.62 11.67 -11.00
N LEU A 436 -17.33 11.68 -9.70
CA LEU A 436 -15.97 11.48 -9.19
C LEU A 436 -15.55 9.99 -9.14
N LEU A 437 -16.50 9.08 -8.86
CA LEU A 437 -16.23 7.64 -8.79
C LEU A 437 -16.05 7.00 -10.16
N VAL A 438 -16.80 7.47 -11.15
CA VAL A 438 -16.70 6.95 -12.53
C VAL A 438 -15.59 7.66 -13.29
N GLY A 439 -15.44 8.98 -13.12
CA GLY A 439 -14.47 9.79 -13.84
C GLY A 439 -14.64 9.71 -15.36
N ILE A 440 -13.55 9.88 -16.10
CA ILE A 440 -13.46 9.65 -17.54
C ILE A 440 -12.79 8.31 -17.84
N SER A 441 -11.70 8.04 -17.16
CA SER A 441 -10.86 6.85 -17.37
C SER A 441 -10.73 5.98 -16.11
N GLY A 442 -11.58 6.21 -15.11
CA GLY A 442 -11.55 5.52 -13.83
C GLY A 442 -11.87 6.46 -12.65
N PRO A 443 -11.93 5.94 -11.43
CA PRO A 443 -12.29 6.72 -10.26
C PRO A 443 -11.22 7.77 -9.94
N LEU A 444 -11.64 9.01 -9.74
CA LEU A 444 -10.77 10.08 -9.26
C LEU A 444 -10.62 10.09 -7.75
N VAL A 445 -11.57 9.51 -7.03
CA VAL A 445 -11.57 9.41 -5.57
C VAL A 445 -11.61 7.95 -5.13
N SER A 446 -10.96 7.67 -4.02
CA SER A 446 -11.03 6.38 -3.31
C SER A 446 -11.17 6.65 -1.83
N TYR A 447 -12.07 5.94 -1.15
CA TYR A 447 -12.31 6.24 0.27
C TYR A 447 -12.86 5.05 1.05
N TYR A 448 -12.64 5.13 2.38
CA TYR A 448 -13.17 4.23 3.38
C TYR A 448 -13.36 5.00 4.69
N GLY A 449 -14.58 5.04 5.21
CA GLY A 449 -14.92 5.84 6.39
C GLY A 449 -14.91 7.36 6.16
N TYR A 450 -14.92 7.76 4.90
CA TYR A 450 -15.12 9.12 4.41
C TYR A 450 -16.17 9.11 3.30
N ASP A 451 -16.75 10.27 2.98
CA ASP A 451 -17.51 10.47 1.77
C ASP A 451 -16.60 10.81 0.56
N TYR A 452 -17.20 10.98 -0.60
CA TYR A 452 -16.47 11.29 -1.84
C TYR A 452 -15.72 12.64 -1.81
N THR A 453 -16.12 13.58 -0.94
CA THR A 453 -15.45 14.88 -0.76
C THR A 453 -14.29 14.81 0.25
N GLY A 454 -14.16 13.70 0.98
CA GLY A 454 -13.17 13.54 2.03
C GLY A 454 -13.64 13.97 3.42
N SER A 455 -14.94 14.23 3.62
CA SER A 455 -15.51 14.46 4.94
C SER A 455 -15.69 13.14 5.69
N SER A 456 -15.36 13.09 6.99
CA SER A 456 -15.40 11.84 7.75
C SER A 456 -16.84 11.42 8.06
N ILE A 457 -17.13 10.14 7.87
CA ILE A 457 -18.42 9.53 8.17
C ILE A 457 -18.37 8.87 9.55
N ASN A 458 -19.32 9.19 10.41
CA ASN A 458 -19.45 8.59 11.75
C ASN A 458 -20.43 7.41 11.72
N ARG A 459 -20.09 6.36 10.94
CA ARG A 459 -20.82 5.09 10.94
C ARG A 459 -19.96 3.99 11.54
N ASN A 460 -20.58 3.18 12.40
CA ASN A 460 -19.88 2.20 13.25
C ASN A 460 -19.72 0.81 12.59
N LYS A 461 -20.28 0.58 11.41
CA LYS A 461 -20.22 -0.70 10.69
C LYS A 461 -20.09 -0.45 9.21
N THR A 462 -19.22 -1.24 8.56
CA THR A 462 -19.10 -1.25 7.11
C THR A 462 -20.27 -2.03 6.51
N ASN A 463 -21.19 -1.32 5.88
CA ASN A 463 -22.36 -1.89 5.24
C ASN A 463 -22.34 -1.53 3.76
N ILE A 464 -22.28 -2.51 2.87
CA ILE A 464 -22.26 -2.30 1.42
C ILE A 464 -23.62 -1.78 0.91
N SER A 465 -24.73 -2.09 1.61
CA SER A 465 -26.04 -1.56 1.27
C SER A 465 -26.07 -0.03 1.40
N ASP A 466 -25.35 0.56 2.36
CA ASP A 466 -25.24 2.03 2.46
C ASP A 466 -24.58 2.64 1.22
N PHE A 467 -23.65 1.88 0.60
CA PHE A 467 -22.98 2.31 -0.62
C PHE A 467 -23.88 2.20 -1.86
N PHE A 468 -24.59 1.07 -2.03
CA PHE A 468 -25.37 0.80 -3.24
C PHE A 468 -26.83 1.27 -3.15
N ASP A 469 -27.49 1.08 -2.01
CA ASP A 469 -28.94 1.31 -1.91
C ASP A 469 -29.28 2.80 -1.75
N GLY A 470 -28.36 3.57 -1.14
CA GLY A 470 -28.56 4.99 -0.90
C GLY A 470 -29.61 5.31 0.17
N VAL A 471 -29.99 6.56 0.28
CA VAL A 471 -30.97 7.06 1.25
C VAL A 471 -32.17 7.63 0.51
N ALA A 472 -33.38 7.22 0.89
CA ALA A 472 -34.60 7.79 0.32
C ALA A 472 -34.63 9.32 0.54
N ARG A 473 -34.85 10.05 -0.55
CA ARG A 473 -35.00 11.50 -0.48
C ARG A 473 -36.30 11.86 0.23
N THR A 474 -36.23 12.82 1.14
CA THR A 474 -37.41 13.30 1.89
C THR A 474 -37.68 14.76 1.56
N ASP A 475 -38.94 15.14 1.63
CA ASP A 475 -39.38 16.54 1.58
C ASP A 475 -39.02 17.29 2.89
N ASN A 476 -39.34 18.59 2.94
CA ASN A 476 -39.07 19.41 4.12
C ASN A 476 -39.85 18.97 5.39
N ASN A 477 -40.81 18.07 5.26
CA ASN A 477 -41.62 17.51 6.35
C ASN A 477 -41.15 16.11 6.76
N GLY A 478 -40.11 15.55 6.07
CA GLY A 478 -39.57 14.22 6.33
C GLY A 478 -40.31 13.08 5.61
N ASN A 479 -41.22 13.37 4.68
CA ASN A 479 -41.91 12.36 3.89
C ASN A 479 -41.05 11.94 2.69
N ILE A 480 -41.04 10.64 2.36
CA ILE A 480 -40.33 10.11 1.21
C ILE A 480 -40.92 10.65 -0.08
N ILE A 481 -40.08 11.13 -0.98
CA ILE A 481 -40.45 11.61 -2.31
C ILE A 481 -40.43 10.44 -3.28
N TYR A 482 -41.44 10.31 -4.11
CA TYR A 482 -41.59 9.29 -5.15
C TYR A 482 -41.52 9.94 -6.54
N ASP A 483 -41.03 9.18 -7.53
CA ASP A 483 -41.11 9.56 -8.94
C ASP A 483 -42.51 9.35 -9.50
N ASP A 484 -42.73 9.74 -10.78
CA ASP A 484 -44.03 9.63 -11.46
C ASP A 484 -44.46 8.15 -11.66
N GLU A 485 -43.54 7.19 -11.52
CA GLU A 485 -43.78 5.76 -11.61
C GLU A 485 -44.01 5.09 -10.25
N GLY A 486 -43.96 5.87 -9.16
CA GLY A 486 -44.19 5.41 -7.79
C GLY A 486 -42.99 4.77 -7.11
N ASN A 487 -41.77 4.90 -7.68
CA ASN A 487 -40.53 4.45 -7.04
C ASN A 487 -40.02 5.55 -6.09
N GLN A 488 -39.35 5.12 -5.01
CA GLN A 488 -38.70 6.08 -4.12
C GLN A 488 -37.50 6.75 -4.84
N ILE A 489 -37.44 8.08 -4.82
CA ILE A 489 -36.26 8.80 -5.26
C ILE A 489 -35.17 8.62 -4.22
N VAL A 490 -34.04 8.03 -4.62
CA VAL A 490 -32.93 7.66 -3.75
C VAL A 490 -31.71 8.51 -4.06
N ASP A 491 -31.19 9.19 -3.02
CA ASP A 491 -29.90 9.87 -3.09
C ASP A 491 -28.77 8.86 -2.82
N ARG A 492 -28.02 8.51 -3.85
CA ARG A 492 -26.86 7.64 -3.73
C ARG A 492 -25.63 8.47 -3.44
N ARG A 493 -25.22 8.45 -2.18
CA ARG A 493 -24.02 9.13 -1.74
C ARG A 493 -22.77 8.25 -1.81
N TYR A 494 -22.95 6.95 -2.12
CA TYR A 494 -21.89 5.95 -2.15
C TYR A 494 -21.00 5.97 -0.90
N GLU A 495 -21.63 6.17 0.26
CA GLU A 495 -20.94 6.24 1.53
C GLU A 495 -20.61 4.84 2.04
N ILE A 496 -19.40 4.67 2.53
CA ILE A 496 -18.95 3.43 3.18
C ILE A 496 -18.37 3.77 4.54
N GLY A 497 -18.81 3.08 5.61
CA GLY A 497 -18.33 3.27 6.97
C GLY A 497 -16.85 2.89 7.13
N ALA A 498 -16.25 3.23 8.28
CA ALA A 498 -14.90 2.82 8.61
C ALA A 498 -14.78 1.29 8.70
N TYR A 499 -13.61 0.75 8.33
CA TYR A 499 -13.31 -0.66 8.56
C TYR A 499 -12.96 -0.90 10.04
N GLU A 500 -13.75 -1.71 10.73
CA GLU A 500 -13.69 -1.88 12.18
C GLU A 500 -13.55 -3.35 12.62
N PRO A 501 -12.51 -4.07 12.22
CA PRO A 501 -12.33 -5.46 12.63
C PRO A 501 -12.13 -5.58 14.13
N VAL A 502 -12.67 -6.67 14.68
CA VAL A 502 -12.58 -7.02 16.09
C VAL A 502 -11.83 -8.34 16.24
N TYR A 503 -10.87 -8.32 17.14
CA TYR A 503 -10.07 -9.48 17.47
C TYR A 503 -10.17 -9.80 18.96
N LEU A 504 -10.38 -11.07 19.25
CA LEU A 504 -10.47 -11.58 20.61
C LEU A 504 -9.68 -12.88 20.72
N ALA A 505 -8.90 -13.02 21.79
CA ALA A 505 -8.13 -14.23 22.02
C ALA A 505 -8.13 -14.61 23.51
N MET A 506 -8.14 -15.91 23.74
CA MET A 506 -7.99 -16.50 25.07
C MET A 506 -6.95 -17.60 25.03
N TYR A 507 -6.18 -17.75 26.09
CA TYR A 507 -5.23 -18.84 26.19
C TYR A 507 -5.10 -19.37 27.63
N ILE A 508 -4.78 -20.64 27.70
CA ILE A 508 -4.34 -21.33 28.90
C ILE A 508 -3.01 -22.01 28.64
N GLN A 509 -2.10 -21.91 29.57
CA GLN A 509 -0.78 -22.57 29.51
C GLN A 509 -0.46 -23.16 30.86
N ASP A 510 0.03 -24.39 30.87
CA ASP A 510 0.55 -25.08 32.01
C ASP A 510 1.98 -25.52 31.78
N LYS A 511 2.85 -25.15 32.70
CA LYS A 511 4.24 -25.59 32.73
C LYS A 511 4.44 -26.43 33.98
N PHE A 512 4.76 -27.70 33.79
CA PHE A 512 4.92 -28.65 34.88
C PHE A 512 6.12 -29.59 34.65
N SER A 513 6.61 -30.19 35.72
CA SER A 513 7.71 -31.16 35.65
C SER A 513 7.24 -32.52 36.11
N ILE A 514 7.59 -33.56 35.33
CA ILE A 514 7.44 -34.97 35.72
C ILE A 514 8.84 -35.55 35.77
N LYS A 515 9.29 -35.92 36.98
CA LYS A 515 10.72 -36.32 37.22
C LYS A 515 11.65 -35.19 36.69
N SER A 516 12.54 -35.53 35.76
CA SER A 516 13.46 -34.56 35.15
C SER A 516 12.93 -33.89 33.91
N MET A 517 11.78 -34.31 33.36
CA MET A 517 11.20 -33.75 32.14
C MET A 517 10.36 -32.52 32.47
N LEU A 518 10.56 -31.45 31.69
CA LEU A 518 9.76 -30.24 31.75
C LEU A 518 8.82 -30.18 30.58
N PHE A 519 7.53 -30.09 30.86
CA PHE A 519 6.46 -29.92 29.89
C PHE A 519 5.93 -28.49 29.93
N ASN A 520 5.57 -27.96 28.77
CA ASN A 520 4.84 -26.72 28.64
C ASN A 520 3.77 -26.94 27.58
N VAL A 521 2.53 -27.02 28.05
CA VAL A 521 1.35 -27.29 27.21
C VAL A 521 0.44 -26.08 27.24
N GLY A 522 -0.01 -25.64 26.09
CA GLY A 522 -0.90 -24.50 26.00
C GLY A 522 -1.93 -24.66 24.90
N LEU A 523 -3.05 -24.02 25.10
CA LEU A 523 -4.11 -23.89 24.12
C LEU A 523 -4.47 -22.42 23.99
N ARG A 524 -4.42 -21.90 22.77
CA ARG A 524 -4.90 -20.57 22.42
C ARG A 524 -6.06 -20.68 21.44
N VAL A 525 -7.11 -19.91 21.70
CA VAL A 525 -8.28 -19.79 20.82
C VAL A 525 -8.44 -18.33 20.46
N ASP A 526 -8.44 -18.06 19.17
CA ASP A 526 -8.61 -16.73 18.59
C ASP A 526 -9.94 -16.65 17.86
N ARG A 527 -10.66 -15.54 18.03
CA ARG A 527 -11.82 -15.15 17.23
C ARG A 527 -11.48 -13.89 16.47
N PHE A 528 -11.53 -13.97 15.17
CA PHE A 528 -11.38 -12.82 14.26
C PHE A 528 -12.72 -12.53 13.59
N ASP A 529 -13.14 -11.26 13.66
CA ASP A 529 -14.35 -10.74 13.05
C ASP A 529 -13.96 -9.52 12.21
N ALA A 530 -14.11 -9.63 10.89
CA ALA A 530 -13.83 -8.52 9.99
C ALA A 530 -14.87 -7.39 10.11
N ASN A 531 -16.02 -7.66 10.78
CA ASN A 531 -17.07 -6.70 11.07
C ASN A 531 -17.52 -5.88 9.85
N GLN A 532 -17.71 -6.57 8.75
CA GLN A 532 -18.14 -6.00 7.45
C GLN A 532 -19.02 -7.00 6.71
N GLN A 533 -19.59 -6.58 5.59
CA GLN A 533 -20.30 -7.46 4.71
C GLN A 533 -19.36 -8.13 3.70
N VAL A 534 -19.75 -9.32 3.22
CA VAL A 534 -19.03 -10.12 2.23
C VAL A 534 -20.03 -10.61 1.19
N LEU A 535 -19.56 -10.94 -0.02
CA LEU A 535 -20.42 -11.62 -0.98
C LEU A 535 -20.87 -12.96 -0.39
N SER A 536 -22.17 -13.23 -0.45
CA SER A 536 -22.75 -14.52 -0.03
C SER A 536 -22.22 -15.67 -0.89
N ASP A 537 -22.01 -15.37 -2.17
CA ASP A 537 -21.44 -16.27 -3.16
C ASP A 537 -20.43 -15.48 -4.03
N PRO A 538 -19.14 -15.84 -4.04
CA PRO A 538 -18.14 -15.09 -4.79
C PRO A 538 -18.29 -15.13 -6.31
N PHE A 539 -19.15 -16.03 -6.84
CA PHE A 539 -19.48 -16.08 -8.25
C PHE A 539 -20.69 -15.21 -8.62
N LEU A 540 -21.39 -14.60 -7.65
CA LEU A 540 -22.64 -13.89 -7.86
C LEU A 540 -22.64 -12.54 -7.19
N PHE A 541 -22.61 -11.48 -7.98
CA PHE A 541 -22.81 -10.11 -7.50
C PHE A 541 -24.30 -9.78 -7.35
N ARG A 542 -25.19 -10.71 -7.75
CA ARG A 542 -26.64 -10.63 -7.62
C ARG A 542 -27.22 -11.94 -7.14
N GLU A 543 -28.35 -11.86 -6.45
CA GLU A 543 -29.03 -13.06 -6.03
C GLU A 543 -29.56 -13.86 -7.24
N ALA A 544 -29.30 -15.16 -7.24
CA ALA A 544 -29.73 -16.10 -8.26
C ALA A 544 -30.60 -17.22 -7.66
N HIS A 545 -31.34 -17.86 -8.50
CA HIS A 545 -32.15 -19.04 -8.14
C HIS A 545 -31.28 -20.28 -7.99
N THR A 546 -31.55 -21.03 -6.90
CA THR A 546 -31.07 -22.38 -6.69
C THR A 546 -32.16 -23.38 -7.09
N VAL A 547 -31.79 -24.65 -7.27
CA VAL A 547 -32.76 -25.73 -7.61
C VAL A 547 -33.95 -25.73 -6.66
N SER A 548 -33.74 -25.60 -5.34
CA SER A 548 -34.83 -25.57 -4.37
C SER A 548 -35.71 -24.32 -4.49
N SER A 549 -35.16 -23.18 -4.89
CA SER A 549 -35.91 -21.93 -5.01
C SER A 549 -36.72 -21.83 -6.30
N LEU A 550 -36.51 -22.72 -7.25
CA LEU A 550 -37.31 -22.78 -8.48
C LEU A 550 -38.68 -23.38 -8.26
N ASN A 551 -38.96 -24.03 -7.11
CA ASN A 551 -40.26 -24.60 -6.76
C ASN A 551 -40.83 -25.52 -7.84
N GLY A 552 -39.96 -26.27 -8.55
CA GLY A 552 -40.36 -27.18 -9.62
C GLY A 552 -40.71 -26.55 -10.97
N ALA A 553 -40.43 -25.24 -11.17
CA ALA A 553 -40.78 -24.52 -12.39
C ALA A 553 -40.26 -25.14 -13.70
N PHE A 554 -39.12 -25.84 -13.68
CA PHE A 554 -38.56 -26.55 -14.83
C PHE A 554 -38.92 -28.05 -14.89
N GLY A 555 -39.62 -28.60 -13.87
CA GLY A 555 -40.03 -30.00 -13.84
C GLY A 555 -38.88 -30.97 -14.11
N ASP A 556 -39.13 -31.93 -15.04
CA ASP A 556 -38.19 -33.00 -15.42
C ASP A 556 -36.92 -32.49 -16.16
N LYS A 557 -36.83 -31.20 -16.47
CA LYS A 557 -35.59 -30.60 -17.05
C LYS A 557 -34.46 -30.47 -16.02
N ILE A 558 -34.76 -30.55 -14.72
CA ILE A 558 -33.76 -30.57 -13.65
C ILE A 558 -33.18 -31.97 -13.52
N VAL A 559 -31.84 -32.10 -13.56
CA VAL A 559 -31.20 -33.42 -13.44
C VAL A 559 -31.49 -34.05 -12.05
N PRO A 560 -31.74 -35.38 -11.98
CA PRO A 560 -32.13 -36.03 -10.74
C PRO A 560 -31.07 -35.94 -9.60
N ASN A 561 -29.81 -35.77 -9.92
CA ASN A 561 -28.71 -35.64 -8.95
C ASN A 561 -28.40 -34.18 -8.54
N ALA A 562 -29.18 -33.21 -9.02
CA ALA A 562 -28.97 -31.82 -8.60
C ALA A 562 -29.47 -31.62 -7.16
N GLU A 563 -28.59 -31.15 -6.30
CA GLU A 563 -28.94 -30.81 -4.92
C GLU A 563 -29.66 -29.45 -4.86
N GLY A 564 -30.45 -29.24 -3.81
CA GLY A 564 -31.34 -28.08 -3.71
C GLY A 564 -30.61 -26.74 -3.65
N ASP A 565 -29.36 -26.71 -3.22
CA ASP A 565 -28.51 -25.54 -3.12
C ASP A 565 -27.74 -25.19 -4.40
N TRP A 566 -27.78 -26.06 -5.42
CA TRP A 566 -27.11 -25.78 -6.69
C TRP A 566 -27.73 -24.61 -7.42
N VAL A 567 -26.89 -23.63 -7.81
CA VAL A 567 -27.29 -22.47 -8.63
C VAL A 567 -27.53 -22.93 -10.06
N VAL A 568 -28.64 -22.48 -10.64
CA VAL A 568 -29.08 -22.92 -11.99
C VAL A 568 -28.67 -21.84 -13.01
N TYR A 569 -28.07 -22.33 -14.12
CA TYR A 569 -27.61 -21.51 -15.23
C TYR A 569 -28.39 -21.84 -16.50
N VAL A 570 -28.77 -20.77 -17.24
CA VAL A 570 -29.54 -20.85 -18.48
C VAL A 570 -28.88 -20.14 -19.64
N ASP A 571 -29.38 -20.37 -20.85
CA ASP A 571 -28.87 -19.79 -22.10
C ASP A 571 -29.19 -18.28 -22.29
N GLN A 572 -29.80 -17.64 -21.30
CA GLN A 572 -30.17 -16.20 -21.33
C GLN A 572 -29.54 -15.44 -20.17
N LYS A 573 -28.42 -14.80 -20.41
CA LYS A 573 -27.68 -14.00 -19.43
C LYS A 573 -28.51 -12.82 -18.93
N GLY A 574 -28.59 -12.66 -17.60
CA GLY A 574 -29.27 -11.51 -16.96
C GLY A 574 -30.78 -11.65 -16.85
N SER A 575 -31.33 -12.79 -17.24
CA SER A 575 -32.79 -13.06 -17.21
C SER A 575 -33.29 -13.49 -15.82
N THR A 576 -34.52 -13.14 -15.53
CA THR A 576 -35.29 -13.72 -14.41
C THR A 576 -35.95 -15.04 -14.83
N LEU A 577 -36.56 -15.74 -13.88
CA LEU A 577 -37.18 -17.03 -14.09
C LEU A 577 -38.28 -16.98 -15.16
N ASP A 578 -38.07 -17.64 -16.30
CA ASP A 578 -39.04 -17.91 -17.35
C ASP A 578 -38.82 -19.31 -17.99
N PRO A 579 -39.40 -20.36 -17.43
CA PRO A 579 -39.21 -21.74 -17.89
C PRO A 579 -39.70 -22.02 -19.34
N SER A 580 -40.49 -21.08 -19.89
CA SER A 580 -41.04 -21.22 -21.26
C SER A 580 -40.06 -20.90 -22.35
N THR A 581 -39.10 -19.99 -22.07
CA THR A 581 -38.11 -19.51 -23.05
C THR A 581 -36.67 -19.91 -22.72
N GLN A 582 -36.42 -20.38 -21.50
CA GLN A 582 -35.08 -20.69 -20.99
C GLN A 582 -34.75 -22.18 -21.08
N ASN A 583 -33.49 -22.48 -21.44
CA ASN A 583 -32.95 -23.84 -21.37
C ASN A 583 -31.85 -23.88 -20.31
N ILE A 584 -31.90 -24.89 -19.45
CA ILE A 584 -30.85 -25.15 -18.47
C ILE A 584 -29.59 -25.62 -19.21
N ILE A 585 -28.48 -24.87 -19.04
CA ILE A 585 -27.18 -25.21 -19.62
C ILE A 585 -26.23 -25.82 -18.60
N GLY A 586 -26.50 -25.66 -17.31
CA GLY A 586 -25.70 -26.27 -16.25
C GLY A 586 -26.03 -25.75 -14.85
N TYR A 587 -25.20 -26.20 -13.92
CA TYR A 587 -25.35 -25.92 -12.50
C TYR A 587 -24.01 -25.62 -11.85
N ARG A 588 -24.01 -24.99 -10.65
CA ARG A 588 -22.83 -24.79 -9.83
C ARG A 588 -23.13 -25.03 -8.36
N SER A 589 -22.28 -25.83 -7.72
CA SER A 589 -22.27 -26.02 -6.26
C SER A 589 -20.91 -25.57 -5.72
N GLY A 590 -20.90 -24.50 -4.90
CA GLY A 590 -19.66 -23.90 -4.42
C GLY A 590 -18.75 -23.47 -5.58
N THR A 591 -17.58 -24.11 -5.72
CA THR A 591 -16.62 -23.89 -6.81
C THR A 591 -16.72 -24.92 -7.94
N THR A 592 -17.55 -25.95 -7.80
CA THR A 592 -17.70 -27.03 -8.77
C THR A 592 -18.82 -26.74 -9.76
N TRP A 593 -18.54 -26.92 -11.03
CA TRP A 593 -19.45 -26.67 -12.13
C TRP A 593 -19.94 -27.98 -12.76
N TYR A 594 -21.16 -27.98 -13.21
CA TYR A 594 -21.81 -29.14 -13.83
C TYR A 594 -22.50 -28.69 -15.11
N ASN A 595 -22.44 -29.52 -16.15
CA ASN A 595 -23.22 -29.32 -17.38
C ASN A 595 -24.72 -29.63 -17.17
N ALA A 596 -25.51 -29.43 -18.22
CA ALA A 596 -26.96 -29.71 -18.20
C ALA A 596 -27.31 -31.17 -17.86
N LEU A 597 -26.36 -32.09 -17.97
CA LEU A 597 -26.53 -33.51 -17.62
C LEU A 597 -26.07 -33.85 -16.19
N GLY A 598 -25.64 -32.85 -15.41
CA GLY A 598 -25.12 -33.03 -14.05
C GLY A 598 -23.70 -33.61 -13.97
N GLN A 599 -22.94 -33.57 -15.07
CA GLN A 599 -21.55 -34.03 -15.11
C GLN A 599 -20.63 -32.87 -14.81
N GLU A 600 -19.58 -33.11 -14.02
CA GLU A 600 -18.59 -32.09 -13.64
C GLU A 600 -17.86 -31.51 -14.87
N VAL A 601 -17.68 -30.18 -14.88
CA VAL A 601 -16.99 -29.41 -15.92
C VAL A 601 -15.85 -28.61 -15.30
N THR A 602 -14.67 -28.73 -15.87
CA THR A 602 -13.46 -28.03 -15.37
C THR A 602 -13.39 -26.59 -15.84
N ASP A 603 -13.88 -26.26 -17.02
CA ASP A 603 -13.94 -24.91 -17.57
C ASP A 603 -15.39 -24.49 -17.86
N PRO A 604 -15.99 -23.67 -17.00
CA PRO A 604 -17.38 -23.22 -17.18
C PRO A 604 -17.57 -22.31 -18.42
N THR A 605 -16.52 -21.71 -18.96
CA THR A 605 -16.65 -20.80 -20.13
C THR A 605 -17.17 -21.51 -21.36
N THR A 606 -16.84 -22.78 -21.54
CA THR A 606 -17.33 -23.61 -22.66
C THR A 606 -18.84 -23.87 -22.57
N MET A 607 -19.35 -23.99 -21.34
CA MET A 607 -20.78 -24.24 -21.07
C MET A 607 -21.58 -22.91 -21.13
N LEU A 608 -21.04 -21.86 -20.54
CA LEU A 608 -21.73 -20.56 -20.47
C LEU A 608 -21.78 -19.84 -21.83
N GLY A 609 -20.73 -20.00 -22.65
CA GLY A 609 -20.62 -19.27 -23.92
C GLY A 609 -20.73 -17.76 -23.73
N ALA A 610 -21.29 -17.07 -24.73
CA ALA A 610 -21.49 -15.62 -24.68
C ALA A 610 -22.76 -15.21 -23.91
N ASN A 611 -23.80 -16.03 -23.96
CA ASN A 611 -25.14 -15.69 -23.51
C ASN A 611 -25.62 -16.49 -22.28
N GLY A 612 -24.80 -17.38 -21.76
CA GLY A 612 -25.15 -18.15 -20.57
C GLY A 612 -24.96 -17.36 -19.28
N GLY A 613 -25.88 -17.57 -18.34
CA GLY A 613 -25.81 -16.93 -17.03
C GLY A 613 -26.77 -17.56 -16.01
N PRO A 614 -26.66 -17.14 -14.72
CA PRO A 614 -27.57 -17.62 -13.69
C PRO A 614 -28.97 -17.05 -13.89
N ILE A 615 -29.98 -17.76 -13.42
CA ILE A 615 -31.37 -17.25 -13.33
C ILE A 615 -31.40 -16.28 -12.16
N LEU A 616 -31.59 -14.98 -12.43
CA LEU A 616 -31.62 -13.93 -11.41
C LEU A 616 -32.97 -13.89 -10.69
N LYS A 617 -32.97 -13.56 -9.40
CA LYS A 617 -34.21 -13.29 -8.65
C LYS A 617 -34.86 -11.96 -9.07
N GLU A 618 -34.05 -10.97 -9.45
CA GLU A 618 -34.50 -9.64 -9.91
C GLU A 618 -33.84 -9.32 -11.26
N ALA A 619 -34.60 -8.72 -12.17
CA ALA A 619 -34.11 -8.32 -13.49
C ALA A 619 -32.95 -7.32 -13.36
N PHE A 620 -31.96 -7.49 -14.23
CA PHE A 620 -30.81 -6.60 -14.30
C PHE A 620 -30.77 -5.87 -15.64
N ASP A 621 -30.72 -4.56 -15.53
CA ASP A 621 -30.48 -3.65 -16.65
C ASP A 621 -29.12 -2.95 -16.46
N PRO A 622 -28.11 -3.26 -17.29
CA PRO A 622 -26.80 -2.63 -17.18
C PRO A 622 -26.81 -1.11 -17.43
N SER A 623 -27.83 -0.63 -18.15
CA SER A 623 -27.97 0.80 -18.42
C SER A 623 -28.55 1.56 -17.22
N ASN A 624 -29.19 0.86 -16.29
CA ASN A 624 -29.83 1.44 -15.11
C ASN A 624 -29.07 1.04 -13.82
N ILE A 625 -27.97 1.76 -13.54
CA ILE A 625 -27.16 1.56 -12.34
C ILE A 625 -27.97 1.76 -11.04
N SER A 626 -29.16 2.40 -11.15
CA SER A 626 -30.02 2.61 -9.98
C SER A 626 -30.53 1.34 -9.34
N LYS A 627 -30.40 0.20 -10.00
CA LYS A 627 -30.80 -1.13 -9.51
C LYS A 627 -29.68 -1.96 -8.88
N VAL A 628 -28.43 -1.43 -8.78
CA VAL A 628 -27.39 -2.11 -8.01
C VAL A 628 -27.75 -2.09 -6.52
N SER A 629 -27.77 -3.24 -5.88
CA SER A 629 -28.18 -3.36 -4.48
C SER A 629 -27.19 -4.20 -3.68
N GLY A 630 -27.21 -4.02 -2.35
CA GLY A 630 -26.40 -4.81 -1.41
C GLY A 630 -26.94 -6.21 -1.11
N LYS A 631 -28.03 -6.68 -1.78
CA LYS A 631 -28.70 -7.96 -1.44
C LYS A 631 -27.85 -9.21 -1.61
N ALA A 632 -26.85 -9.20 -2.50
CA ALA A 632 -25.92 -10.32 -2.69
C ALA A 632 -24.88 -10.45 -1.57
N PHE A 633 -24.91 -9.58 -0.58
CA PHE A 633 -23.95 -9.55 0.52
C PHE A 633 -24.57 -10.03 1.82
N GLU A 634 -23.78 -10.73 2.63
CA GLU A 634 -24.12 -11.16 3.99
C GLU A 634 -23.08 -10.64 4.99
N ASP A 635 -23.41 -10.70 6.28
CA ASP A 635 -22.46 -10.35 7.34
C ASP A 635 -21.31 -11.36 7.39
N TYR A 636 -20.09 -10.89 7.58
CA TYR A 636 -18.90 -11.73 7.76
C TYR A 636 -19.09 -12.70 8.93
N LYS A 637 -18.86 -13.98 8.70
CA LYS A 637 -18.93 -15.03 9.72
C LYS A 637 -17.60 -15.09 10.47
N PRO A 638 -17.58 -14.73 11.78
CA PRO A 638 -16.34 -14.71 12.55
C PRO A 638 -15.59 -16.03 12.49
N GLN A 639 -14.29 -15.95 12.24
CA GLN A 639 -13.40 -17.09 12.11
C GLN A 639 -12.81 -17.46 13.48
N TRP A 640 -12.85 -18.73 13.82
CA TRP A 640 -12.26 -19.27 15.03
C TRP A 640 -11.01 -20.08 14.70
N SER A 641 -9.93 -19.82 15.43
CA SER A 641 -8.66 -20.52 15.28
C SER A 641 -8.25 -21.15 16.60
N VAL A 642 -8.06 -22.46 16.57
CA VAL A 642 -7.62 -23.24 17.74
C VAL A 642 -6.14 -23.60 17.54
N MET A 643 -5.29 -23.19 18.47
CA MET A 643 -3.84 -23.23 18.37
C MET A 643 -3.23 -23.97 19.58
N PRO A 644 -3.16 -25.32 19.56
CA PRO A 644 -2.40 -26.08 20.55
C PRO A 644 -0.90 -25.80 20.41
N ARG A 645 -0.21 -25.73 21.53
CA ARG A 645 1.24 -25.55 21.65
C ARG A 645 1.77 -26.51 22.69
N ILE A 646 2.72 -27.32 22.30
CA ILE A 646 3.33 -28.31 23.17
C ILE A 646 4.83 -28.17 23.07
N SER A 647 5.49 -28.03 24.18
CA SER A 647 6.94 -28.19 24.21
C SER A 647 7.33 -29.07 25.41
N PHE A 648 8.31 -29.89 25.16
CA PHE A 648 8.94 -30.60 26.26
C PHE A 648 10.44 -30.50 26.18
N SER A 649 11.11 -30.60 27.32
CA SER A 649 12.55 -30.68 27.39
C SER A 649 12.96 -31.74 28.43
N PHE A 650 13.99 -32.49 28.07
CA PHE A 650 14.53 -33.58 28.84
C PHE A 650 16.04 -33.42 29.01
N PRO A 651 16.54 -33.24 30.24
CA PRO A 651 17.98 -33.26 30.52
C PRO A 651 18.50 -34.69 30.35
N VAL A 652 19.30 -34.92 29.33
CA VAL A 652 19.98 -36.22 29.09
C VAL A 652 21.12 -36.40 30.05
N SER A 653 21.77 -35.30 30.44
CA SER A 653 22.83 -35.22 31.46
C SER A 653 22.86 -33.81 32.05
N ASP A 654 23.70 -33.52 33.04
CA ASP A 654 23.90 -32.18 33.61
C ASP A 654 24.37 -31.15 32.55
N ASN A 655 24.93 -31.61 31.44
CA ASN A 655 25.48 -30.78 30.38
C ASN A 655 24.68 -30.87 29.06
N SER A 656 23.64 -31.72 28.99
CA SER A 656 22.96 -32.04 27.77
C SER A 656 21.44 -31.92 27.94
N LEU A 657 20.79 -31.23 27.03
CA LEU A 657 19.33 -31.06 27.02
C LEU A 657 18.76 -31.36 25.62
N PHE A 658 17.84 -32.33 25.59
CA PHE A 658 16.98 -32.53 24.43
C PHE A 658 15.69 -31.74 24.59
N TYR A 659 15.15 -31.17 23.48
CA TYR A 659 13.86 -30.50 23.50
C TYR A 659 13.09 -30.71 22.18
N ALA A 660 11.77 -30.65 22.28
CA ALA A 660 10.89 -30.69 21.13
C ALA A 660 9.77 -29.63 21.26
N HIS A 661 9.37 -29.10 20.13
CA HIS A 661 8.26 -28.15 20.04
C HIS A 661 7.29 -28.57 18.94
N TYR A 662 5.99 -28.42 19.24
CA TYR A 662 4.90 -28.51 18.29
C TYR A 662 4.00 -27.29 18.50
N ASN A 663 3.80 -26.47 17.45
CA ASN A 663 2.99 -25.28 17.52
C ASN A 663 2.07 -25.19 16.32
N ILE A 664 0.81 -24.79 16.54
CA ILE A 664 -0.04 -24.24 15.49
C ILE A 664 -0.12 -22.73 15.70
N ILE A 665 0.12 -21.97 14.63
CA ILE A 665 0.09 -20.52 14.62
C ILE A 665 -0.80 -20.07 13.45
N THR A 666 -1.71 -19.14 13.70
CA THR A 666 -2.53 -18.53 12.66
C THR A 666 -2.15 -17.06 12.45
N TYR A 667 -2.25 -16.60 11.22
CA TYR A 667 -1.98 -15.23 10.83
C TYR A 667 -3.26 -14.60 10.28
N ARG A 668 -3.60 -13.41 10.75
CA ARG A 668 -4.72 -12.63 10.20
C ARG A 668 -4.47 -12.36 8.73
N PRO A 669 -5.49 -12.49 7.86
CA PRO A 669 -5.33 -12.19 6.45
C PRO A 669 -5.11 -10.69 6.22
N SER A 670 -4.40 -10.37 5.16
CA SER A 670 -4.32 -9.03 4.58
C SER A 670 -5.32 -8.91 3.41
N ASN A 671 -5.61 -7.70 2.96
CA ASN A 671 -6.54 -7.42 1.85
C ASN A 671 -8.00 -7.84 2.13
N LEU A 672 -8.43 -7.63 3.36
CA LEU A 672 -9.78 -7.95 3.83
C LEU A 672 -10.79 -6.81 3.73
N GLN A 673 -10.35 -5.58 3.48
CA GLN A 673 -11.29 -4.47 3.34
C GLN A 673 -12.16 -4.70 2.11
N LEU A 674 -13.45 -4.56 2.29
CA LEU A 674 -14.40 -4.55 1.20
C LEU A 674 -14.02 -3.45 0.19
N ASP A 675 -14.09 -3.73 -1.09
CA ASP A 675 -13.76 -2.77 -2.16
C ASP A 675 -15.02 -2.41 -2.96
N PRO A 676 -15.83 -1.47 -2.43
CA PRO A 676 -17.12 -1.17 -3.03
C PRO A 676 -17.01 -0.51 -4.41
N ILE A 677 -15.92 0.24 -4.66
CA ILE A 677 -15.68 0.89 -5.95
C ILE A 677 -15.39 -0.16 -7.04
N SER A 678 -14.57 -1.17 -6.75
CA SER A 678 -14.34 -2.27 -7.70
C SER A 678 -15.62 -3.06 -7.98
N TYR A 679 -16.46 -3.29 -6.98
CA TYR A 679 -17.77 -3.94 -7.19
C TYR A 679 -18.69 -3.09 -8.05
N LEU A 680 -18.74 -1.76 -7.84
CA LEU A 680 -19.48 -0.84 -8.70
C LEU A 680 -19.02 -0.92 -10.16
N PHE A 681 -17.71 -0.98 -10.40
CA PHE A 681 -17.15 -1.10 -11.75
C PHE A 681 -17.48 -2.44 -12.42
N ILE A 682 -17.43 -3.55 -11.68
CA ILE A 682 -17.84 -4.87 -12.20
C ILE A 682 -19.32 -4.85 -12.63
N GLU A 683 -20.17 -4.28 -11.80
CA GLU A 683 -21.60 -4.16 -12.07
C GLU A 683 -21.89 -3.26 -13.26
N LYS A 684 -21.24 -2.11 -13.35
CA LYS A 684 -21.50 -1.09 -14.37
C LYS A 684 -20.83 -1.38 -15.70
N PHE A 685 -19.58 -1.85 -15.68
CA PHE A 685 -18.74 -1.97 -16.88
C PHE A 685 -18.35 -3.41 -17.20
N GLY A 686 -18.74 -4.38 -16.38
CA GLY A 686 -18.33 -5.78 -16.54
C GLY A 686 -16.84 -6.02 -16.32
N SER A 687 -16.11 -5.06 -15.73
CA SER A 687 -14.69 -5.17 -15.40
C SER A 687 -14.38 -4.46 -14.10
N SER A 688 -13.39 -4.93 -13.35
CA SER A 688 -12.95 -4.23 -12.13
C SER A 688 -12.22 -2.92 -12.47
N ALA A 689 -12.30 -1.94 -11.56
CA ALA A 689 -11.56 -0.68 -11.64
C ALA A 689 -10.03 -0.85 -11.51
N GLY A 690 -9.60 -2.04 -11.15
CA GLY A 690 -8.19 -2.42 -11.00
C GLY A 690 -7.99 -3.88 -11.37
N ASN A 691 -6.73 -4.34 -11.28
CA ASN A 691 -6.38 -5.69 -11.71
C ASN A 691 -6.92 -6.80 -10.78
N GLN A 692 -7.12 -6.51 -9.49
CA GLN A 692 -7.60 -7.47 -8.51
C GLN A 692 -8.51 -6.80 -7.48
N VAL A 693 -9.62 -7.45 -7.16
CA VAL A 693 -10.57 -7.03 -6.11
C VAL A 693 -10.15 -7.67 -4.79
N SER A 694 -10.21 -6.93 -3.69
CA SER A 694 -9.96 -7.50 -2.35
C SER A 694 -11.04 -8.53 -2.01
N ASN A 695 -10.65 -9.59 -1.28
CA ASN A 695 -11.60 -10.58 -0.78
C ASN A 695 -11.83 -10.40 0.72
N PRO A 696 -12.97 -9.83 1.13
CA PRO A 696 -13.28 -9.63 2.53
C PRO A 696 -13.56 -10.93 3.31
N ASN A 697 -13.71 -12.09 2.63
CA ASN A 697 -14.03 -13.39 3.22
C ASN A 697 -12.83 -14.33 3.40
N LEU A 698 -11.60 -13.81 3.30
CA LEU A 698 -10.39 -14.61 3.48
C LEU A 698 -10.30 -15.19 4.91
N LYS A 699 -9.82 -16.44 5.01
CA LYS A 699 -9.56 -17.12 6.27
C LYS A 699 -8.15 -16.82 6.78
N PRO A 700 -7.91 -16.91 8.10
CA PRO A 700 -6.56 -16.84 8.65
C PRO A 700 -5.65 -17.93 8.05
N GLN A 701 -4.46 -17.52 7.61
CA GLN A 701 -3.41 -18.43 7.17
C GLN A 701 -2.85 -19.18 8.37
N ARG A 702 -2.40 -20.44 8.17
CA ARG A 702 -1.97 -21.31 9.25
C ARG A 702 -0.55 -21.85 9.02
N SER A 703 0.25 -21.88 10.08
CA SER A 703 1.54 -22.58 10.15
C SER A 703 1.50 -23.66 11.21
N ILE A 704 1.98 -24.84 10.86
CA ILE A 704 2.17 -25.96 11.78
C ILE A 704 3.67 -26.19 11.87
N ASP A 705 4.25 -25.94 13.04
CA ASP A 705 5.70 -25.93 13.23
C ASP A 705 6.13 -27.07 14.16
N TYR A 706 7.10 -27.85 13.72
CA TYR A 706 7.77 -28.90 14.46
C TYR A 706 9.25 -28.55 14.60
N GLU A 707 9.80 -28.65 15.78
CA GLU A 707 11.25 -28.52 16.03
C GLU A 707 11.70 -29.58 17.01
N LEU A 708 12.83 -30.24 16.66
CA LEU A 708 13.56 -31.13 17.53
C LEU A 708 14.95 -30.54 17.71
N GLY A 709 15.42 -30.46 18.95
CA GLY A 709 16.73 -29.87 19.21
C GLY A 709 17.45 -30.47 20.36
N PHE A 710 18.77 -30.32 20.28
CA PHE A 710 19.70 -30.77 21.29
C PHE A 710 20.63 -29.63 21.66
N ARG A 711 20.83 -29.41 22.95
CA ARG A 711 21.80 -28.44 23.48
C ARG A 711 22.82 -29.16 24.30
N GLN A 712 24.09 -28.87 24.03
CA GLN A 712 25.21 -29.41 24.77
C GLN A 712 26.06 -28.29 25.34
N LYS A 713 26.26 -28.28 26.64
CA LYS A 713 27.29 -27.46 27.28
C LYS A 713 28.67 -28.09 27.03
N VAL A 714 29.61 -27.27 26.57
CA VAL A 714 31.00 -27.66 26.26
C VAL A 714 31.91 -26.89 27.22
N GLY A 715 32.42 -27.60 28.22
CA GLY A 715 33.14 -26.96 29.32
C GLY A 715 32.22 -25.99 30.10
N ASN A 716 32.84 -24.97 30.71
CA ASN A 716 32.05 -24.00 31.55
C ASN A 716 31.55 -22.79 30.75
N ASN A 717 32.04 -22.56 29.56
CA ASN A 717 31.92 -21.28 28.86
C ASN A 717 31.31 -21.39 27.45
N ALA A 718 31.10 -22.58 26.96
CA ALA A 718 30.53 -22.77 25.63
C ALA A 718 29.30 -23.66 25.63
N ALA A 719 28.45 -23.47 24.64
CA ALA A 719 27.29 -24.33 24.36
C ALA A 719 27.05 -24.46 22.86
N ILE A 720 26.73 -25.68 22.44
CA ILE A 720 26.30 -26.01 21.09
C ILE A 720 24.81 -26.29 21.11
N ARG A 721 24.10 -25.78 20.10
CA ARG A 721 22.71 -26.12 19.82
C ARG A 721 22.62 -26.71 18.43
N ILE A 722 21.94 -27.84 18.33
CA ILE A 722 21.59 -28.47 17.06
C ILE A 722 20.08 -28.56 17.02
N ALA A 723 19.44 -28.10 15.96
CA ALA A 723 18.00 -28.17 15.81
C ALA A 723 17.62 -28.51 14.37
N ALA A 724 16.68 -29.42 14.21
CA ALA A 724 15.99 -29.70 12.96
C ALA A 724 14.55 -29.19 13.08
N TYR A 725 14.05 -28.53 12.05
CA TYR A 725 12.69 -28.01 12.03
C TYR A 725 11.99 -28.32 10.71
N TYR A 726 10.68 -28.45 10.82
CA TYR A 726 9.75 -28.60 9.72
C TYR A 726 8.54 -27.70 9.97
N SER A 727 8.19 -26.89 8.99
CA SER A 727 7.04 -25.98 9.07
C SER A 727 6.16 -26.23 7.86
N GLU A 728 4.90 -26.47 8.11
CA GLU A 728 3.88 -26.61 7.07
C GLU A 728 3.04 -25.35 7.03
N LYS A 729 2.94 -24.72 5.85
CA LYS A 729 2.15 -23.54 5.60
C LYS A 729 0.86 -23.95 4.90
N ARG A 730 -0.30 -23.62 5.46
CA ARG A 730 -1.61 -23.94 4.91
C ARG A 730 -2.49 -22.71 4.80
N ASP A 731 -3.50 -22.78 3.96
CA ASP A 731 -4.46 -21.71 3.74
C ASP A 731 -3.77 -20.40 3.33
N GLN A 732 -2.65 -20.49 2.57
CA GLN A 732 -1.90 -19.33 2.12
C GLN A 732 -2.71 -18.61 1.04
N ILE A 733 -2.73 -17.28 1.11
CA ILE A 733 -3.48 -16.43 0.20
C ILE A 733 -2.78 -16.37 -1.16
N GLN A 734 -3.55 -16.56 -2.23
CA GLN A 734 -3.10 -16.45 -3.61
C GLN A 734 -4.15 -15.78 -4.48
N SER A 735 -3.71 -15.12 -5.54
CA SER A 735 -4.57 -14.62 -6.62
C SER A 735 -5.40 -15.76 -7.21
N TYR A 736 -6.68 -15.51 -7.37
CA TYR A 736 -7.64 -16.48 -7.91
C TYR A 736 -8.54 -15.82 -8.95
N ARG A 737 -8.84 -16.56 -10.02
CA ARG A 737 -9.74 -16.12 -11.08
C ARG A 737 -11.10 -16.80 -10.89
N TYR A 738 -12.11 -16.00 -10.59
CA TYR A 738 -13.49 -16.45 -10.48
C TYR A 738 -14.11 -16.56 -11.88
N THR A 739 -13.74 -17.63 -12.60
CA THR A 739 -14.19 -17.89 -13.97
C THR A 739 -15.68 -18.27 -13.99
N GLY A 740 -16.45 -17.62 -14.85
CA GLY A 740 -17.90 -17.82 -14.92
C GLY A 740 -18.70 -17.04 -13.86
N ALA A 741 -18.06 -16.16 -13.11
CA ALA A 741 -18.78 -15.25 -12.21
C ALA A 741 -19.71 -14.32 -13.00
N TYR A 742 -20.82 -13.94 -12.38
CA TYR A 742 -21.80 -13.01 -12.95
C TYR A 742 -21.73 -11.65 -12.23
N PRO A 743 -21.70 -10.51 -12.94
CA PRO A 743 -21.91 -10.32 -14.38
C PRO A 743 -20.71 -10.65 -15.27
N SER A 744 -19.50 -10.74 -14.69
CA SER A 744 -18.28 -11.07 -15.44
C SER A 744 -17.25 -11.81 -14.61
N THR A 745 -16.36 -12.56 -15.28
CA THR A 745 -15.17 -13.15 -14.66
C THR A 745 -14.28 -12.05 -14.09
N TYR A 746 -13.79 -12.22 -12.86
CA TYR A 746 -12.92 -11.26 -12.20
C TYR A 746 -11.77 -11.93 -11.44
N TYR A 747 -10.78 -11.14 -11.05
CA TYR A 747 -9.64 -11.59 -10.26
C TYR A 747 -9.77 -11.09 -8.82
N SER A 748 -9.50 -11.99 -7.88
CA SER A 748 -9.49 -11.69 -6.45
C SER A 748 -8.45 -12.57 -5.75
N TYR A 749 -8.59 -12.76 -4.47
CA TYR A 749 -7.73 -13.61 -3.64
C TYR A 749 -8.54 -14.78 -3.05
N ASP A 750 -7.85 -15.91 -2.79
CA ASP A 750 -8.42 -17.02 -2.05
C ASP A 750 -7.34 -17.76 -1.24
N ASN A 751 -7.74 -18.56 -0.25
CA ASN A 751 -6.87 -19.34 0.62
C ASN A 751 -6.57 -20.73 -0.02
N ILE A 752 -5.81 -20.75 -1.10
CA ILE A 752 -5.60 -21.96 -1.91
C ILE A 752 -4.19 -22.50 -1.87
N ASP A 753 -3.20 -21.70 -1.46
CA ASP A 753 -1.81 -22.10 -1.50
C ASP A 753 -1.35 -22.84 -0.25
N PHE A 754 -0.31 -23.64 -0.42
CA PHE A 754 0.39 -24.33 0.65
C PHE A 754 1.90 -24.36 0.39
N GLY A 755 2.64 -24.61 1.45
CA GLY A 755 4.10 -24.73 1.34
C GLY A 755 4.70 -25.44 2.54
N THR A 756 5.96 -25.80 2.39
CA THR A 756 6.77 -26.43 3.44
C THR A 756 8.10 -25.72 3.57
N VAL A 757 8.58 -25.55 4.79
CA VAL A 757 9.91 -25.07 5.10
C VAL A 757 10.54 -26.06 6.05
N GLN A 758 11.66 -26.65 5.63
CA GLN A 758 12.41 -27.61 6.46
C GLN A 758 13.86 -27.18 6.53
N GLY A 759 14.50 -27.42 7.65
CA GLY A 759 15.88 -27.00 7.81
C GLY A 759 16.56 -27.55 9.04
N PHE A 760 17.83 -27.23 9.09
CA PHE A 760 18.72 -27.61 10.18
C PHE A 760 19.52 -26.40 10.63
N THR A 761 19.59 -26.17 11.92
CA THR A 761 20.36 -25.08 12.53
C THR A 761 21.41 -25.59 13.47
N LEU A 762 22.64 -25.15 13.25
CA LEU A 762 23.76 -25.33 14.19
C LEU A 762 24.04 -23.98 14.84
N GLY A 763 23.96 -23.92 16.16
CA GLY A 763 24.28 -22.75 16.95
C GLY A 763 25.46 -22.99 17.87
N PHE A 764 26.30 -21.97 18.01
CA PHE A 764 27.43 -21.99 18.93
C PHE A 764 27.44 -20.72 19.77
N ASN A 765 27.45 -20.86 21.09
CA ASN A 765 27.54 -19.75 22.02
C ASN A 765 28.81 -19.94 22.88
N LEU A 766 29.64 -18.91 22.93
CA LEU A 766 30.85 -18.89 23.77
C LEU A 766 30.79 -17.61 24.62
N ARG A 767 30.99 -17.79 25.91
CA ARG A 767 31.21 -16.71 26.88
C ARG A 767 32.61 -16.92 27.50
N ALA A 768 33.63 -16.39 26.82
CA ALA A 768 34.98 -16.52 27.24
C ALA A 768 35.38 -15.40 28.20
N LYS A 769 35.84 -15.72 29.38
CA LYS A 769 36.09 -14.77 30.49
C LYS A 769 34.84 -13.90 30.74
N LYS A 770 34.95 -12.79 31.43
CA LYS A 770 33.79 -11.94 31.70
C LYS A 770 33.44 -10.98 30.53
N PHE A 771 34.30 -10.83 29.56
CA PHE A 771 34.23 -9.72 28.59
C PHE A 771 34.09 -10.15 27.11
N VAL A 772 34.15 -11.44 26.77
CA VAL A 772 34.00 -11.90 25.37
C VAL A 772 32.77 -12.77 25.24
N ASN A 773 31.82 -12.35 24.37
CA ASN A 773 30.68 -13.18 24.00
C ASN A 773 30.70 -13.39 22.47
N LEU A 774 30.62 -14.63 22.04
CA LEU A 774 30.44 -15.02 20.65
C LEU A 774 29.15 -15.83 20.52
N ARG A 775 28.31 -15.43 19.61
CA ARG A 775 27.16 -16.24 19.16
C ARG A 775 27.32 -16.45 17.65
N ALA A 776 27.38 -17.69 17.24
CA ALA A 776 27.42 -18.03 15.83
C ALA A 776 26.30 -19.01 15.52
N SER A 777 25.72 -18.89 14.35
CA SER A 777 24.74 -19.86 13.85
C SER A 777 24.93 -20.10 12.36
N TYR A 778 24.70 -21.33 11.98
CA TYR A 778 24.56 -21.74 10.58
C TYR A 778 23.21 -22.42 10.41
N THR A 779 22.47 -21.99 9.39
CA THR A 779 21.19 -22.59 9.03
C THR A 779 21.23 -23.03 7.58
N ILE A 780 20.79 -24.24 7.31
CA ILE A 780 20.42 -24.71 5.99
C ILE A 780 18.93 -24.93 5.95
N GLN A 781 18.23 -24.40 4.93
CA GLN A 781 16.78 -24.57 4.79
C GLN A 781 16.40 -24.83 3.35
N PHE A 782 15.21 -25.41 3.20
CA PHE A 782 14.54 -25.69 1.93
C PHE A 782 13.09 -25.19 2.07
N ALA A 783 12.74 -24.15 1.33
CA ALA A 783 11.39 -23.60 1.32
C ALA A 783 10.75 -23.86 -0.04
N LYS A 784 9.66 -24.65 -0.06
CA LYS A 784 8.92 -25.01 -1.26
C LYS A 784 7.43 -24.75 -1.08
N GLY A 785 6.74 -24.35 -2.15
CA GLY A 785 5.30 -24.08 -2.12
C GLY A 785 4.72 -23.93 -3.52
N THR A 786 3.41 -23.71 -3.56
CA THR A 786 2.65 -23.48 -4.79
C THR A 786 2.68 -22.00 -5.20
N GLY A 787 3.00 -21.09 -4.26
CA GLY A 787 3.19 -19.66 -4.51
C GLY A 787 4.04 -18.99 -3.44
N SER A 788 4.83 -18.00 -3.83
CA SER A 788 5.74 -17.27 -2.93
C SER A 788 5.06 -16.10 -2.22
N SER A 789 4.05 -15.51 -2.83
CA SER A 789 3.26 -14.38 -2.34
C SER A 789 1.84 -14.44 -2.90
N ALA A 790 0.93 -13.65 -2.34
CA ALA A 790 -0.47 -13.60 -2.77
C ALA A 790 -0.67 -13.24 -4.26
N GLY A 791 0.32 -12.60 -4.90
CA GLY A 791 0.25 -12.23 -6.32
C GLY A 791 1.13 -13.09 -7.26
N SER A 792 1.84 -14.10 -6.75
CA SER A 792 2.85 -14.82 -7.54
C SER A 792 2.29 -15.58 -8.76
N ASN A 793 1.01 -15.97 -8.71
CA ASN A 793 0.33 -16.68 -9.81
C ASN A 793 -0.53 -15.76 -10.70
N LEU A 794 -0.56 -14.43 -10.43
CA LEU A 794 -1.45 -13.52 -11.16
C LEU A 794 -1.23 -13.54 -12.68
N ALA A 795 0.01 -13.52 -13.14
CA ALA A 795 0.33 -13.57 -14.56
C ALA A 795 -0.11 -14.89 -15.22
N ILE A 796 -0.06 -16.00 -14.50
CA ILE A 796 -0.46 -17.31 -14.96
C ILE A 796 -2.00 -17.34 -15.16
N ILE A 797 -2.75 -16.96 -14.13
CA ILE A 797 -4.21 -16.95 -14.20
C ILE A 797 -4.73 -15.88 -15.17
N ALA A 798 -4.02 -14.77 -15.35
CA ALA A 798 -4.35 -13.74 -16.33
C ALA A 798 -4.18 -14.25 -17.78
N SER A 799 -3.28 -15.21 -18.02
CA SER A 799 -3.16 -15.90 -19.33
C SER A 799 -4.22 -16.99 -19.54
N GLY A 800 -5.18 -17.15 -18.62
CA GLY A 800 -6.24 -18.16 -18.69
C GLY A 800 -5.87 -19.54 -18.13
N GLN A 801 -4.64 -19.70 -17.62
CA GLN A 801 -4.19 -20.96 -17.02
C GLN A 801 -4.64 -21.07 -15.56
N PRO A 802 -4.83 -22.28 -15.03
CA PRO A 802 -5.17 -22.50 -13.63
C PRO A 802 -3.99 -22.14 -12.69
N ASN A 803 -4.29 -21.92 -11.42
CA ASN A 803 -3.27 -21.76 -10.39
C ASN A 803 -2.32 -22.97 -10.34
N LEU A 804 -1.04 -22.72 -10.10
CA LEU A 804 -0.03 -23.76 -9.92
C LEU A 804 -0.34 -24.62 -8.69
N ARG A 805 -0.19 -25.93 -8.85
CA ARG A 805 -0.37 -26.93 -7.79
C ARG A 805 0.90 -27.76 -7.53
N THR A 806 1.97 -27.47 -8.25
CA THR A 806 3.29 -28.11 -8.08
C THR A 806 4.14 -27.31 -7.10
N LEU A 807 4.89 -28.02 -6.27
CA LEU A 807 5.84 -27.38 -5.32
C LEU A 807 7.07 -26.90 -6.07
N THR A 808 7.28 -25.57 -6.03
CA THR A 808 8.47 -24.90 -6.55
C THR A 808 9.27 -24.29 -5.40
N ASN A 809 10.51 -23.88 -5.65
CA ASN A 809 11.26 -23.10 -4.66
C ASN A 809 10.55 -21.76 -4.44
N LEU A 810 10.41 -21.37 -3.17
CA LEU A 810 9.83 -20.07 -2.82
C LEU A 810 10.89 -18.96 -2.97
N GLU A 811 10.49 -17.76 -3.31
CA GLU A 811 11.40 -16.60 -3.51
C GLU A 811 12.29 -16.29 -2.30
N PHE A 812 11.88 -16.71 -1.11
CA PHE A 812 12.63 -16.58 0.14
C PHE A 812 13.41 -17.84 0.54
N ASP A 813 13.58 -18.82 -0.37
CA ASP A 813 14.44 -20.02 -0.15
C ASP A 813 15.91 -19.64 -0.11
N GLN A 814 16.33 -19.03 1.00
CA GLN A 814 17.72 -18.72 1.26
C GLN A 814 18.40 -19.96 1.83
N ARG A 815 19.03 -20.77 0.96
CA ARG A 815 19.52 -22.10 1.23
C ARG A 815 20.51 -22.16 2.40
N HIS A 816 21.45 -21.23 2.46
CA HIS A 816 22.50 -21.17 3.48
C HIS A 816 22.51 -19.81 4.16
N ARG A 817 22.57 -19.80 5.46
CA ARG A 817 22.71 -18.57 6.25
C ARG A 817 23.67 -18.77 7.41
N ILE A 818 24.66 -17.92 7.49
CA ILE A 818 25.64 -17.84 8.57
C ILE A 818 25.48 -16.50 9.26
N THR A 819 25.41 -16.50 10.59
CA THR A 819 25.45 -15.28 11.40
C THR A 819 26.46 -15.45 12.51
N ALA A 820 27.25 -14.42 12.82
CA ALA A 820 28.16 -14.40 13.94
C ALA A 820 28.12 -13.01 14.61
N ASP A 821 27.78 -12.99 15.90
CA ASP A 821 27.83 -11.81 16.75
C ASP A 821 28.97 -11.98 17.75
N LEU A 822 30.00 -11.16 17.64
CA LEU A 822 31.12 -11.12 18.56
C LEU A 822 31.07 -9.80 19.35
N SER A 823 30.96 -9.86 20.66
CA SER A 823 31.00 -8.68 21.51
C SER A 823 32.11 -8.76 22.55
N PHE A 824 32.71 -7.60 22.78
CA PHE A 824 33.68 -7.33 23.82
C PHE A 824 33.06 -6.25 24.72
N ASP A 825 32.68 -6.64 25.93
CA ASP A 825 32.08 -5.73 26.92
C ASP A 825 32.98 -5.69 28.15
N PHE A 826 33.72 -4.59 28.32
CA PHE A 826 34.63 -4.41 29.45
C PHE A 826 33.88 -3.75 30.60
N GLU A 827 33.79 -4.47 31.73
CA GLU A 827 33.20 -4.00 32.97
C GLU A 827 34.10 -2.94 33.64
N ASP A 828 33.62 -2.43 34.79
CA ASP A 828 34.25 -1.35 35.56
C ASP A 828 35.65 -1.71 36.11
N ASP A 829 36.03 -3.03 36.20
CA ASP A 829 37.32 -3.52 36.75
C ASP A 829 38.45 -3.67 35.70
N SER A 830 38.20 -3.24 34.47
CA SER A 830 39.25 -3.27 33.40
C SER A 830 40.39 -2.33 33.71
N LYS A 831 41.67 -2.85 33.67
CA LYS A 831 42.85 -2.13 34.17
C LYS A 831 43.81 -1.63 33.07
N VAL A 832 43.34 -1.19 31.92
CA VAL A 832 44.25 -0.52 30.97
C VAL A 832 44.26 0.97 31.25
N ILE A 833 45.24 1.40 32.01
CA ILE A 833 45.31 2.79 32.53
C ILE A 833 46.48 3.51 31.85
N SER A 834 46.21 4.68 31.27
CA SER A 834 47.24 5.64 30.89
C SER A 834 47.32 6.75 31.93
N GLU A 835 48.53 6.97 32.47
CA GLU A 835 48.76 8.00 33.47
C GLU A 835 49.60 9.13 32.90
N TRP A 836 49.27 10.36 33.23
CA TRP A 836 50.07 11.55 32.85
C TRP A 836 49.91 12.65 33.92
N VAL A 837 50.92 13.51 34.00
CA VAL A 837 50.87 14.66 34.86
C VAL A 837 50.34 15.88 34.05
N SER A 838 49.26 16.48 34.53
CA SER A 838 48.69 17.67 33.89
C SER A 838 49.65 18.85 33.98
N LYS A 839 50.14 19.37 32.86
CA LYS A 839 51.04 20.57 32.79
C LYS A 839 50.40 21.81 33.41
N LYS A 840 49.05 21.91 33.46
CA LYS A 840 48.34 23.08 34.06
C LYS A 840 48.15 22.99 35.56
N THR A 841 48.07 21.81 36.14
CA THR A 841 47.70 21.63 37.56
C THR A 841 48.71 20.80 38.38
N GLY A 842 49.76 20.25 37.75
CA GLY A 842 50.74 19.38 38.42
C GLY A 842 50.19 18.07 38.99
N LYS A 843 48.89 17.81 38.81
CA LYS A 843 48.24 16.61 39.35
C LYS A 843 48.38 15.42 38.41
N LYS A 844 48.64 14.23 38.94
CA LYS A 844 48.51 12.96 38.19
C LYS A 844 47.08 12.79 37.75
N LYS A 845 46.88 12.57 36.47
CA LYS A 845 45.61 12.15 35.85
C LYS A 845 45.76 10.74 35.28
N SER A 846 44.76 9.93 35.42
CA SER A 846 44.70 8.62 34.82
C SER A 846 43.41 8.45 34.02
N ILE A 847 43.47 7.76 32.91
CA ILE A 847 42.29 7.33 32.13
C ILE A 847 42.32 5.82 31.95
N ASN A 848 41.23 5.20 32.29
CA ASN A 848 41.05 3.78 32.00
C ASN A 848 40.29 3.66 30.66
N TRP A 849 41.02 3.30 29.62
CA TRP A 849 40.48 3.29 28.26
C TRP A 849 39.38 2.27 28.05
N PHE A 850 39.45 1.11 28.69
CA PHE A 850 38.49 0.02 28.51
C PHE A 850 37.38 -0.05 29.55
N GLN A 851 37.47 0.70 30.64
CA GLN A 851 36.44 0.73 31.67
C GLN A 851 35.10 1.19 31.07
N ASN A 852 34.01 0.39 31.21
CA ASN A 852 32.71 0.68 30.63
C ASN A 852 32.76 0.98 29.12
N ALA A 853 33.65 0.30 28.42
CA ALA A 853 33.76 0.35 26.96
C ALA A 853 33.44 -1.01 26.35
N GLY A 854 33.03 -1.00 25.11
CA GLY A 854 32.77 -2.23 24.39
C GLY A 854 32.84 -2.06 22.87
N ALA A 855 32.96 -3.22 22.24
CA ALA A 855 32.88 -3.30 20.78
C ALA A 855 32.04 -4.53 20.41
N SER A 856 31.23 -4.41 19.41
CA SER A 856 30.50 -5.53 18.84
C SER A 856 30.63 -5.58 17.33
N ILE A 857 30.89 -6.76 16.81
CA ILE A 857 30.97 -7.04 15.38
C ILE A 857 29.87 -8.05 15.08
N ARG A 858 28.99 -7.69 14.13
CA ARG A 858 28.01 -8.61 13.57
C ARG A 858 28.39 -8.92 12.14
N PHE A 859 28.61 -10.20 11.86
CA PHE A 859 28.84 -10.71 10.53
C PHE A 859 27.67 -11.58 10.10
N SER A 860 27.22 -11.41 8.86
CA SER A 860 26.27 -12.32 8.22
C SER A 860 26.67 -12.63 6.79
N ALA A 861 26.51 -13.89 6.41
CA ALA A 861 26.66 -14.36 5.04
C ALA A 861 25.45 -15.24 4.70
N ALA A 862 24.86 -15.03 3.54
CA ALA A 862 23.70 -15.80 3.11
C ALA A 862 23.77 -16.09 1.61
N SER A 863 23.31 -17.29 1.21
CA SER A 863 23.17 -17.60 -0.21
C SER A 863 22.16 -16.67 -0.85
N GLY A 864 22.31 -16.39 -2.14
CA GLY A 864 21.37 -15.58 -2.90
C GLY A 864 19.97 -16.19 -2.90
N MET A 865 18.97 -15.33 -2.87
CA MET A 865 17.57 -15.75 -3.03
C MET A 865 17.32 -16.21 -4.46
N PRO A 866 16.45 -17.21 -4.67
CA PRO A 866 16.14 -17.71 -6.00
C PRO A 866 15.34 -16.68 -6.83
N TYR A 867 15.37 -16.86 -8.15
CA TYR A 867 14.55 -16.12 -9.11
C TYR A 867 14.23 -16.98 -10.33
N SER A 868 13.16 -16.63 -11.05
CA SER A 868 12.77 -17.27 -12.30
C SER A 868 13.53 -16.65 -13.45
N ARG A 869 14.37 -17.44 -14.14
CA ARG A 869 15.13 -16.96 -15.28
C ARG A 869 14.25 -16.87 -16.53
N SER A 870 14.45 -15.83 -17.35
CA SER A 870 13.84 -15.74 -18.69
C SER A 870 14.73 -16.38 -19.75
N SER A 871 14.13 -17.08 -20.72
CA SER A 871 14.83 -17.64 -21.89
C SER A 871 15.01 -16.64 -23.00
N VAL A 872 14.25 -15.52 -22.96
CA VAL A 872 14.28 -14.48 -23.99
C VAL A 872 14.51 -13.11 -23.35
N PRO A 873 15.24 -12.21 -24.03
CA PRO A 873 15.33 -10.83 -23.60
C PRO A 873 13.96 -10.16 -23.72
N PHE A 874 13.65 -9.29 -22.79
CA PHE A 874 12.45 -8.43 -22.78
C PHE A 874 12.72 -7.17 -21.98
N SER A 875 12.00 -6.10 -22.27
CA SER A 875 12.08 -4.85 -21.54
C SER A 875 10.72 -4.42 -21.03
N THR A 876 10.60 -4.32 -19.72
CA THR A 876 9.42 -3.72 -19.06
C THR A 876 9.35 -2.21 -19.28
N ILE A 877 10.50 -1.56 -19.45
CA ILE A 877 10.62 -0.11 -19.68
C ILE A 877 10.14 0.25 -21.08
N ALA A 878 10.67 -0.44 -22.09
CA ALA A 878 10.27 -0.23 -23.48
C ALA A 878 8.91 -0.88 -23.80
N GLY A 879 8.29 -1.60 -22.88
CA GLY A 879 7.01 -2.29 -23.10
C GLY A 879 7.05 -3.37 -24.17
N VAL A 880 8.24 -3.93 -24.47
CA VAL A 880 8.45 -4.90 -25.54
C VAL A 880 8.87 -6.27 -25.03
N GLY A 881 8.33 -7.30 -25.67
CA GLY A 881 8.54 -8.69 -25.28
C GLY A 881 7.78 -9.06 -24.00
N LYS A 882 7.85 -10.34 -23.66
CA LYS A 882 7.34 -10.90 -22.40
C LYS A 882 8.34 -11.91 -21.88
N SER A 883 8.50 -11.97 -20.57
CA SER A 883 9.33 -12.99 -19.95
C SER A 883 8.78 -14.38 -20.31
N GLN A 884 9.68 -15.26 -20.76
CA GLN A 884 9.41 -16.67 -20.98
C GLN A 884 10.30 -17.48 -20.05
N LEU A 885 9.70 -18.36 -19.27
CA LEU A 885 10.42 -19.12 -18.25
C LEU A 885 11.51 -20.00 -18.87
N SER A 886 12.73 -19.91 -18.33
CA SER A 886 13.83 -20.80 -18.64
C SER A 886 14.08 -21.75 -17.47
N GLY A 887 13.79 -23.03 -17.64
CA GLY A 887 13.88 -24.02 -16.56
C GLY A 887 12.67 -23.99 -15.62
N SER A 888 12.89 -24.05 -14.32
CA SER A 888 11.83 -24.05 -13.31
C SER A 888 11.57 -22.67 -12.70
N ILE A 889 10.39 -22.47 -12.16
CA ILE A 889 10.07 -21.27 -11.34
C ILE A 889 11.07 -21.23 -10.17
N ASN A 890 11.68 -20.06 -9.96
CA ASN A 890 12.71 -19.85 -8.94
C ASN A 890 13.87 -20.87 -9.01
N GLY A 891 14.24 -21.27 -10.24
CA GLY A 891 15.29 -22.27 -10.49
C GLY A 891 16.72 -21.72 -10.50
N SER A 892 16.91 -20.41 -10.55
CA SER A 892 18.22 -19.75 -10.54
C SER A 892 18.41 -18.96 -9.25
N ASN A 893 19.65 -18.76 -8.81
CA ASN A 893 19.95 -18.03 -7.57
C ASN A 893 20.76 -16.77 -7.85
N LYS A 894 20.47 -15.71 -7.11
CA LYS A 894 21.29 -14.48 -7.05
C LYS A 894 22.63 -14.77 -6.35
N PRO A 895 23.62 -13.88 -6.46
CA PRO A 895 24.89 -14.01 -5.72
C PRO A 895 24.71 -14.01 -4.20
N TRP A 896 25.71 -14.52 -3.49
CA TRP A 896 25.77 -14.46 -2.03
C TRP A 896 25.76 -13.02 -1.52
N ILE A 897 25.16 -12.84 -0.35
CA ILE A 897 25.05 -11.56 0.36
C ILE A 897 25.94 -11.63 1.60
N PHE A 898 26.79 -10.61 1.78
CA PHE A 898 27.68 -10.47 2.93
C PHE A 898 27.43 -9.14 3.61
N GLN A 899 27.39 -9.15 4.94
CA GLN A 899 27.29 -7.92 5.73
C GLN A 899 28.18 -8.04 6.96
N CYS A 900 28.88 -6.97 7.29
CA CYS A 900 29.64 -6.84 8.53
C CYS A 900 29.38 -5.46 9.12
N ASP A 901 28.86 -5.42 10.34
CA ASP A 901 28.59 -4.19 11.08
C ASP A 901 29.47 -4.14 12.33
N LEU A 902 29.94 -2.94 12.67
CA LEU A 902 30.78 -2.68 13.84
C LEU A 902 30.14 -1.60 14.69
N ARG A 903 30.05 -1.85 15.98
CA ARG A 903 29.72 -0.83 16.98
C ARG A 903 30.84 -0.76 18.01
N ILE A 904 31.30 0.43 18.31
CA ILE A 904 32.24 0.73 19.41
C ILE A 904 31.59 1.76 20.32
N TYR A 905 31.64 1.54 21.61
CA TYR A 905 31.11 2.50 22.58
C TYR A 905 32.01 2.67 23.79
N LYS A 906 31.88 3.83 24.42
CA LYS A 906 32.52 4.17 25.69
C LYS A 906 31.52 4.94 26.55
N SER A 907 31.34 4.48 27.80
CA SER A 907 30.50 5.14 28.80
C SER A 907 31.35 5.73 29.91
N TRP A 908 30.98 6.91 30.33
CA TRP A 908 31.54 7.57 31.53
C TRP A 908 30.42 7.76 32.53
N ILE A 909 30.71 7.41 33.80
CA ILE A 909 29.82 7.67 34.91
C ILE A 909 30.11 9.10 35.40
N LEU A 910 29.10 9.93 35.39
CA LEU A 910 29.18 11.31 35.88
C LEU A 910 28.60 11.35 37.32
N ASN A 911 29.37 11.90 38.23
CA ASN A 911 28.88 12.19 39.57
C ASN A 911 28.25 13.59 39.58
N LEU A 912 26.94 13.66 39.31
CA LEU A 912 26.17 14.90 39.41
C LEU A 912 25.90 15.21 40.87
N ALA A 913 26.85 15.85 41.53
CA ALA A 913 26.71 16.20 42.94
C ALA A 913 25.86 17.47 43.08
N ALA A 914 24.73 17.39 43.76
CA ALA A 914 24.02 18.56 44.23
C ALA A 914 24.87 19.26 45.33
N LYS A 915 25.02 20.57 45.28
CA LYS A 915 25.66 21.33 46.34
C LYS A 915 24.90 21.07 47.67
N PRO A 916 25.58 20.81 48.80
CA PRO A 916 24.90 20.64 50.09
C PRO A 916 24.17 21.93 50.43
N LYS A 917 22.97 21.81 50.97
CA LYS A 917 22.14 22.95 51.40
C LYS A 917 22.62 23.56 52.69
N THR A 918 23.43 22.84 53.46
CA THR A 918 23.97 23.26 54.76
C THR A 918 25.40 22.77 54.90
N GLU A 919 26.26 23.56 55.61
CA GLU A 919 27.63 23.22 55.90
C GLU A 919 27.68 22.01 56.85
N GLY A 920 28.34 20.90 56.37
CA GLY A 920 28.39 19.63 57.12
C GLY A 920 27.56 18.48 56.54
N GLU A 921 26.67 18.71 55.60
CA GLU A 921 25.90 17.66 54.94
C GLU A 921 26.72 16.91 53.88
N LYS A 922 26.79 15.57 53.95
CA LYS A 922 27.45 14.77 52.91
C LYS A 922 26.73 14.95 51.56
N ARG A 923 27.48 15.29 50.51
CA ARG A 923 26.97 15.43 49.14
C ARG A 923 26.27 14.14 48.71
N LYS A 924 24.97 14.20 48.44
CA LYS A 924 24.25 13.08 47.79
C LYS A 924 24.60 13.03 46.30
N MET A 925 25.38 12.01 45.94
CA MET A 925 25.76 11.80 44.56
C MET A 925 24.58 11.22 43.76
N LYS A 926 24.20 11.85 42.66
CA LYS A 926 23.31 11.27 41.66
C LYS A 926 24.20 10.79 40.50
N PRO A 927 24.25 9.49 40.22
CA PRO A 927 25.00 9.00 39.10
C PRO A 927 24.31 9.42 37.79
N GLY A 928 25.00 10.18 36.97
CA GLY A 928 24.67 10.38 35.58
C GLY A 928 25.63 9.58 34.70
N SER A 929 25.32 9.40 33.43
CA SER A 929 26.21 8.76 32.47
C SER A 929 26.23 9.49 31.15
N ILE A 930 27.38 9.47 30.48
CA ILE A 930 27.53 9.84 29.07
C ILE A 930 28.08 8.62 28.36
N MET A 931 27.41 8.19 27.31
CA MET A 931 27.90 7.17 26.41
C MET A 931 28.12 7.76 25.02
N VAL A 932 29.30 7.60 24.48
CA VAL A 932 29.62 7.91 23.08
C VAL A 932 29.79 6.60 22.34
N TYR A 933 29.17 6.50 21.18
CA TYR A 933 29.26 5.31 20.35
C TYR A 933 29.46 5.66 18.88
N LEU A 934 30.14 4.77 18.18
CA LEU A 934 30.38 4.78 16.74
C LEU A 934 29.74 3.52 16.17
N ASP A 935 28.77 3.68 15.28
CA ASP A 935 28.17 2.59 14.51
C ASP A 935 28.67 2.65 13.05
N VAL A 936 29.21 1.55 12.56
CA VAL A 936 29.65 1.39 11.18
C VAL A 936 28.85 0.25 10.57
N MET A 937 27.91 0.57 9.70
CA MET A 937 27.15 -0.41 8.94
C MET A 937 27.86 -0.73 7.64
N ASN A 938 27.89 -2.01 7.25
CA ASN A 938 28.62 -2.52 6.10
C ASN A 938 30.11 -2.11 6.11
N LEU A 939 30.82 -2.50 7.16
CA LEU A 939 32.21 -2.13 7.45
C LEU A 939 33.17 -2.32 6.27
N PHE A 940 33.00 -3.42 5.53
CA PHE A 940 33.84 -3.76 4.38
C PHE A 940 33.32 -3.27 3.04
N ASN A 941 32.26 -2.46 3.07
CA ASN A 941 31.61 -1.90 1.86
C ASN A 941 31.22 -2.98 0.82
N PHE A 942 30.71 -4.12 1.28
CA PHE A 942 30.25 -5.19 0.38
C PHE A 942 29.21 -4.65 -0.61
N LYS A 943 29.43 -4.92 -1.91
CA LYS A 943 28.48 -4.61 -2.99
C LYS A 943 27.61 -5.85 -3.22
N ASN A 944 26.57 -6.01 -2.39
CA ASN A 944 25.64 -7.13 -2.51
C ASN A 944 24.62 -6.86 -3.62
N VAL A 945 24.38 -7.84 -4.46
CA VAL A 945 23.35 -7.82 -5.50
C VAL A 945 22.01 -8.21 -4.89
N LEU A 946 21.03 -7.28 -4.86
CA LEU A 946 19.70 -7.49 -4.32
C LEU A 946 18.69 -7.89 -5.42
N SER A 947 18.88 -7.34 -6.63
CA SER A 947 18.03 -7.61 -7.78
C SER A 947 18.90 -7.86 -9.03
N VAL A 948 18.40 -8.70 -9.95
CA VAL A 948 19.01 -8.98 -11.24
C VAL A 948 17.91 -8.94 -12.32
N TYR A 949 18.29 -8.62 -13.55
CA TYR A 949 17.44 -8.77 -14.71
C TYR A 949 17.35 -10.24 -15.10
N THR A 950 16.14 -10.74 -15.25
CA THR A 950 15.85 -12.18 -15.28
C THR A 950 16.42 -12.92 -16.48
N TYR A 951 16.62 -12.25 -17.62
CA TYR A 951 17.24 -12.84 -18.80
C TYR A 951 18.74 -13.00 -18.65
N THR A 952 19.45 -11.93 -18.32
CA THR A 952 20.91 -11.93 -18.24
C THR A 952 21.45 -12.48 -16.91
N GLY A 953 20.68 -12.33 -15.84
CA GLY A 953 21.16 -12.55 -14.45
C GLY A 953 22.08 -11.42 -13.97
N ASN A 954 22.22 -10.33 -14.73
CA ASN A 954 23.05 -9.18 -14.43
C ASN A 954 22.22 -8.10 -13.71
N PRO A 955 22.76 -7.39 -12.72
CA PRO A 955 22.07 -6.26 -12.06
C PRO A 955 22.06 -4.97 -12.89
N GLU A 956 22.79 -4.86 -14.00
CA GLU A 956 22.97 -3.62 -14.78
C GLU A 956 22.59 -3.76 -16.27
N ASP A 957 22.10 -4.93 -16.72
CA ASP A 957 21.77 -5.18 -18.13
C ASP A 957 20.65 -6.21 -18.26
N ASP A 958 19.57 -5.88 -18.93
CA ASP A 958 18.44 -6.77 -19.20
C ASP A 958 18.57 -7.52 -20.56
N GLY A 959 19.58 -7.19 -21.36
CA GLY A 959 19.82 -7.76 -22.68
C GLY A 959 19.01 -7.15 -23.83
N TYR A 960 18.15 -6.16 -23.56
CA TYR A 960 17.30 -5.54 -24.57
C TYR A 960 18.11 -4.82 -25.66
N LEU A 961 19.06 -3.96 -25.24
CA LEU A 961 19.84 -3.14 -26.19
C LEU A 961 20.70 -3.98 -27.15
N SER A 962 21.09 -5.20 -26.75
CA SER A 962 21.93 -6.10 -27.57
C SER A 962 21.12 -7.12 -28.38
N ALA A 963 19.81 -7.25 -28.11
CA ALA A 963 18.98 -8.26 -28.77
C ALA A 963 18.62 -7.86 -30.20
N ALA A 964 18.95 -8.71 -31.17
CA ALA A 964 18.72 -8.47 -32.61
C ALA A 964 17.22 -8.19 -32.92
N GLN A 965 16.31 -8.88 -32.23
CA GLN A 965 14.86 -8.77 -32.42
C GLN A 965 14.29 -7.39 -32.06
N TYR A 966 15.01 -6.57 -31.29
CA TYR A 966 14.56 -5.25 -30.86
C TYR A 966 15.30 -4.09 -31.53
N GLN A 967 16.26 -4.36 -32.41
CA GLN A 967 17.02 -3.30 -33.10
C GLN A 967 16.11 -2.39 -33.91
N GLN A 968 15.05 -2.90 -34.51
CA GLN A 968 14.08 -2.09 -35.24
C GLN A 968 13.38 -1.08 -34.30
N ASN A 969 12.91 -1.53 -33.12
CA ASN A 969 12.28 -0.64 -32.12
C ASN A 969 13.26 0.43 -31.63
N ILE A 970 14.53 0.07 -31.44
CA ILE A 970 15.56 1.01 -30.99
C ILE A 970 15.84 2.04 -32.09
N ASN A 971 15.98 1.60 -33.36
CA ASN A 971 16.29 2.47 -34.49
C ASN A 971 15.11 3.40 -34.89
N GLN A 972 13.89 3.11 -34.42
CA GLN A 972 12.70 3.96 -34.61
C GLN A 972 12.57 5.06 -33.57
N GLN A 973 13.44 5.11 -32.56
CA GLN A 973 13.40 6.16 -31.54
C GLN A 973 13.81 7.51 -32.11
N VAL A 974 13.23 8.56 -31.56
CA VAL A 974 13.42 9.95 -32.02
C VAL A 974 14.89 10.32 -32.17
N TYR A 975 15.70 9.98 -31.17
CA TYR A 975 17.15 10.17 -31.19
C TYR A 975 17.85 8.98 -30.55
N VAL A 976 18.32 8.06 -31.39
CA VAL A 976 18.86 6.76 -30.97
C VAL A 976 20.00 6.86 -29.95
N PRO A 977 21.01 7.75 -30.10
CA PRO A 977 22.08 7.88 -29.13
C PRO A 977 21.57 8.28 -27.75
N GLY A 978 20.67 9.25 -27.67
CA GLY A 978 20.04 9.70 -26.44
C GLY A 978 19.23 8.57 -25.78
N TYR A 979 18.39 7.88 -26.55
CA TYR A 979 17.62 6.74 -26.08
C TYR A 979 18.49 5.66 -25.43
N ILE A 980 19.59 5.28 -26.08
CA ILE A 980 20.53 4.27 -25.56
C ILE A 980 21.15 4.72 -24.23
N ASP A 981 21.54 5.98 -24.13
CA ASP A 981 22.14 6.52 -22.91
C ASP A 981 21.15 6.58 -21.74
N TYR A 982 19.94 7.05 -21.97
CA TYR A 982 18.87 7.06 -20.97
C TYR A 982 18.51 5.63 -20.53
N TYR A 983 18.42 4.70 -21.48
CA TYR A 983 18.14 3.31 -21.16
C TYR A 983 19.22 2.71 -20.25
N LYS A 984 20.51 2.95 -20.55
CA LYS A 984 21.62 2.53 -19.70
C LYS A 984 21.57 3.18 -18.31
N MET A 985 21.18 4.46 -18.21
CA MET A 985 21.01 5.11 -16.91
C MET A 985 19.96 4.41 -16.04
N VAL A 986 18.83 3.98 -16.63
CA VAL A 986 17.79 3.23 -15.90
C VAL A 986 18.29 1.84 -15.51
N MET A 987 18.97 1.13 -16.44
CA MET A 987 19.51 -0.21 -16.19
C MET A 987 20.52 -0.23 -15.03
N GLN A 988 21.35 0.79 -14.92
CA GLN A 988 22.34 0.96 -13.86
C GLN A 988 21.71 1.43 -12.53
N SER A 989 20.55 0.88 -12.17
CA SER A 989 19.82 1.25 -10.96
C SER A 989 20.64 0.94 -9.70
N PRO A 990 20.92 1.94 -8.85
CA PRO A 990 21.62 1.73 -7.59
C PRO A 990 20.82 0.89 -6.59
N TYR A 991 19.53 0.75 -6.78
CA TYR A 991 18.62 -0.08 -5.96
C TYR A 991 18.81 -1.58 -6.19
N ASN A 992 19.50 -1.98 -7.25
CA ASN A 992 19.89 -3.37 -7.46
C ASN A 992 21.02 -3.83 -6.51
N TYR A 993 21.54 -2.92 -5.69
CA TYR A 993 22.64 -3.17 -4.76
C TYR A 993 22.30 -2.75 -3.33
N SER A 994 22.99 -3.39 -2.37
CA SER A 994 22.92 -3.00 -0.96
C SER A 994 23.50 -1.61 -0.73
N LEU A 995 23.06 -0.96 0.36
CA LEU A 995 23.60 0.33 0.76
C LEU A 995 25.12 0.28 1.00
N PRO A 996 25.85 1.37 0.71
CA PRO A 996 27.30 1.47 1.00
C PRO A 996 27.55 1.54 2.50
N THR A 997 28.83 1.57 2.88
CA THR A 997 29.24 1.82 4.27
C THR A 997 28.64 3.12 4.80
N ARG A 998 28.03 3.03 5.98
CA ARG A 998 27.47 4.18 6.71
C ARG A 998 28.10 4.23 8.09
N VAL A 999 28.51 5.45 8.49
CA VAL A 999 29.13 5.71 9.77
C VAL A 999 28.23 6.69 10.55
N SER A 1000 27.87 6.35 11.77
CA SER A 1000 27.06 7.17 12.66
C SER A 1000 27.80 7.35 13.99
N LEU A 1001 27.92 8.58 14.43
CA LEU A 1001 28.42 8.92 15.77
C LEU A 1001 27.25 9.35 16.63
N GLY A 1002 27.09 8.74 17.79
CA GLY A 1002 26.03 9.06 18.72
C GLY A 1002 26.53 9.35 20.13
N VAL A 1003 25.83 10.23 20.83
CA VAL A 1003 26.08 10.56 22.23
C VAL A 1003 24.79 10.41 23.00
N GLN A 1004 24.82 9.65 24.10
CA GLN A 1004 23.68 9.43 24.98
C GLN A 1004 23.99 9.95 26.37
N PHE A 1005 23.08 10.76 26.91
CA PHE A 1005 23.12 11.24 28.27
C PHE A 1005 22.07 10.52 29.12
N GLY A 1006 22.48 10.06 30.31
CA GLY A 1006 21.58 9.49 31.31
C GLY A 1006 21.76 10.22 32.65
N PHE A 1007 20.68 10.57 33.35
CA PHE A 1007 20.71 11.24 34.64
C PHE A 1007 19.53 10.85 35.54
#